data_cc11308794e98dc7a2787be531cac366
#
_entry.id   cc11308794e98dc7a2787be531cac366
#
_cell.length_a   1.000
_cell.length_b   1.000
_cell.length_c   1.000
_cell.angle_alpha   90.00
_cell.angle_beta   90.00
_cell.angle_gamma   90.00
#
_symmetry.space_group_name_H-M   'P 1'
#
loop_
_entity.id
_entity.type
_entity.pdbx_description
1 polymer ?
#
loop_
_entity_poly.entity_id
_entity_poly.type
_entity_poly.pdbx_seq_one_letter_code
_entity_poly.pdbx_strand_id
1 'polypeptide(L)'
;MDHFELVSEYSPTGDQPQAIEKLVEGFKEGNQFQTLLGVTGSGKTFTMANVIQKLNKPTLIIAHNKTLAAQLYSEMKEFFPNNAVEYFVSYYDYYQPEAYVPSTDTYIEKDSSINDEIDKLRHSATAALSERQDVIIVASVSCIYGLGSPIDYKNMVISLRPGMEKDRDEVIHKLIDIQYSRNDMDFKRGSFRVRGDVLEVYPAYSGGDAYRIEFFGDEVDRITEIDTLTGEIKAQLGHIAIFPASHYVIPKERMEIAANNILEEMKEQVAYFKSEDKLLEAQRIAERTNFDVEMMRETGFCSGIENYSRHLIGSKPGEPPCTLMDYFPDEFLVIVDESHITLPQVRGMYAGDQSRKKTLVEYGFRLPSALDNRPLNFEEFESKLDQILCVSATPGEYEADHELLRAEQVIRPTGLLDPPIEVRPVEGQIDDLISEVNREVERGFKVLVTTLTKRMAEDLTDYMRDAGIRVKYLHSDIDTLERAQIIRDMRLNVFDVLVGINLLREGLDIPEIALVAILDADKEGFLRSETSLIQTIGRAARNSEGHVIMYADSITDSMRAAIEETERRRAIQQAYNEEHHITPTTIKKAVRDLITISQAAEPVTNKVTKDLESMDRQELEKLVKELTKKMNQAAAELNFEEAVVLRDRMVEVKKCCWIWKIRKSEGDWYGIWRADGDGGPGGGDHAGEWSGGLPCGGHDSPYFKAFRDCTGRCVCRDDGDRGDDCGCITSAAYLGKTGGKPGNEFEPHLSGKQCFKGILQRKIVCRGGAGTTGSDC
;
A
#
# COMPACT_ATOMS: atom_id res chain seq x y z
N MET A 1 -24.69 10.27 -17.71
CA MET A 1 -25.62 9.23 -18.22
C MET A 1 -26.45 8.74 -17.04
N ASP A 2 -27.67 8.24 -17.28
CA ASP A 2 -28.56 7.83 -16.17
C ASP A 2 -28.69 6.30 -16.11
N HIS A 3 -27.84 5.57 -16.84
CA HIS A 3 -27.85 4.11 -16.88
C HIS A 3 -26.45 3.55 -17.17
N PHE A 4 -26.21 2.33 -16.70
CA PHE A 4 -25.00 1.59 -16.99
C PHE A 4 -25.11 0.84 -18.32
N GLU A 5 -24.08 1.00 -19.16
CA GLU A 5 -23.97 0.33 -20.47
C GLU A 5 -22.80 -0.67 -20.41
N LEU A 6 -23.13 -1.97 -20.26
CA LEU A 6 -22.14 -3.04 -20.28
C LEU A 6 -21.68 -3.32 -21.71
N VAL A 7 -20.41 -3.11 -21.98
CA VAL A 7 -19.76 -3.44 -23.25
C VAL A 7 -18.89 -4.67 -23.07
N SER A 8 -19.19 -5.78 -23.74
CA SER A 8 -18.43 -7.00 -23.65
C SER A 8 -18.56 -7.86 -24.91
N GLU A 9 -17.45 -8.51 -25.31
CA GLU A 9 -17.46 -9.56 -26.34
C GLU A 9 -18.03 -10.89 -25.81
N TYR A 10 -18.19 -11.02 -24.49
CA TYR A 10 -18.66 -12.22 -23.82
C TYR A 10 -20.16 -12.13 -23.52
N SER A 11 -20.82 -13.27 -23.53
CA SER A 11 -22.19 -13.46 -23.03
C SER A 11 -22.17 -14.36 -21.79
N PRO A 12 -23.13 -14.21 -20.84
CA PRO A 12 -23.20 -15.09 -19.69
C PRO A 12 -23.36 -16.56 -20.08
N THR A 13 -22.53 -17.44 -19.53
CA THR A 13 -22.50 -18.88 -19.81
C THR A 13 -22.41 -19.70 -18.52
N GLY A 14 -22.64 -21.00 -18.59
CA GLY A 14 -22.61 -21.88 -17.43
C GLY A 14 -23.69 -21.51 -16.41
N ASP A 15 -23.28 -21.34 -15.17
CA ASP A 15 -24.16 -20.93 -14.06
C ASP A 15 -24.44 -19.42 -14.03
N GLN A 16 -23.71 -18.61 -14.80
CA GLN A 16 -23.81 -17.16 -14.76
C GLN A 16 -25.21 -16.62 -15.01
N PRO A 17 -25.97 -17.07 -16.08
CA PRO A 17 -27.30 -16.57 -16.32
C PRO A 17 -28.25 -16.75 -15.12
N GLN A 18 -28.24 -17.94 -14.51
CA GLN A 18 -29.07 -18.26 -13.35
C GLN A 18 -28.66 -17.49 -12.10
N ALA A 19 -27.34 -17.36 -11.87
CA ALA A 19 -26.80 -16.58 -10.74
C ALA A 19 -27.17 -15.10 -10.85
N ILE A 20 -27.02 -14.50 -12.04
CA ILE A 20 -27.38 -13.11 -12.31
C ILE A 20 -28.90 -12.89 -12.09
N GLU A 21 -29.73 -13.77 -12.62
CA GLU A 21 -31.19 -13.66 -12.50
C GLU A 21 -31.61 -13.73 -11.03
N LYS A 22 -31.18 -14.77 -10.31
CA LYS A 22 -31.47 -14.93 -8.87
C LYS A 22 -31.05 -13.73 -8.03
N LEU A 23 -29.83 -13.22 -8.25
CA LEU A 23 -29.31 -12.08 -7.48
C LEU A 23 -30.12 -10.81 -7.78
N VAL A 24 -30.43 -10.55 -9.05
CA VAL A 24 -31.18 -9.36 -9.44
C VAL A 24 -32.62 -9.41 -8.94
N GLU A 25 -33.27 -10.58 -9.02
CA GLU A 25 -34.62 -10.76 -8.50
C GLU A 25 -34.66 -10.59 -7.00
N GLY A 26 -33.73 -11.24 -6.26
CA GLY A 26 -33.65 -11.12 -4.80
C GLY A 26 -33.46 -9.66 -4.35
N PHE A 27 -32.59 -8.87 -5.02
CA PHE A 27 -32.43 -7.44 -4.68
C PHE A 27 -33.71 -6.62 -5.01
N LYS A 28 -34.41 -6.95 -6.09
CA LYS A 28 -35.70 -6.30 -6.45
C LYS A 28 -36.81 -6.66 -5.48
N GLU A 29 -36.76 -7.85 -4.88
CA GLU A 29 -37.68 -8.30 -3.83
C GLU A 29 -37.39 -7.67 -2.46
N GLY A 30 -36.27 -6.96 -2.32
CA GLY A 30 -35.89 -6.24 -1.12
C GLY A 30 -34.88 -6.98 -0.21
N ASN A 31 -34.26 -8.05 -0.72
CA ASN A 31 -33.16 -8.68 0.03
C ASN A 31 -32.04 -7.68 0.24
N GLN A 32 -31.64 -7.47 1.50
CA GLN A 32 -30.53 -6.59 1.84
C GLN A 32 -29.18 -7.28 1.63
N PHE A 33 -29.06 -8.57 1.99
CA PHE A 33 -27.81 -9.30 2.01
C PHE A 33 -27.88 -10.55 1.14
N GLN A 34 -27.00 -10.65 0.14
CA GLN A 34 -26.92 -11.81 -0.74
C GLN A 34 -25.46 -12.24 -0.94
N THR A 35 -25.25 -13.53 -1.23
CA THR A 35 -23.92 -14.11 -1.45
C THR A 35 -23.83 -14.75 -2.84
N LEU A 36 -22.76 -14.40 -3.58
CA LEU A 36 -22.30 -15.10 -4.76
C LEU A 36 -21.12 -16.03 -4.37
N LEU A 37 -21.39 -17.31 -4.24
CA LEU A 37 -20.36 -18.33 -4.15
C LEU A 37 -19.82 -18.61 -5.54
N GLY A 38 -18.67 -18.04 -5.90
CA GLY A 38 -18.09 -18.21 -7.22
C GLY A 38 -16.69 -18.77 -7.17
N VAL A 39 -16.46 -19.94 -7.76
CA VAL A 39 -15.13 -20.54 -7.81
C VAL A 39 -14.12 -19.70 -8.58
N THR A 40 -12.84 -19.91 -8.35
CA THR A 40 -11.77 -19.23 -9.10
C THR A 40 -11.89 -19.53 -10.59
N GLY A 41 -11.94 -18.48 -11.42
CA GLY A 41 -12.04 -18.63 -12.89
C GLY A 41 -13.46 -18.82 -13.44
N SER A 42 -14.51 -18.77 -12.60
CA SER A 42 -15.90 -18.85 -13.07
C SER A 42 -16.43 -17.55 -13.70
N GLY A 43 -15.66 -16.45 -13.65
CA GLY A 43 -16.08 -15.15 -14.20
C GLY A 43 -16.93 -14.31 -13.25
N LYS A 44 -16.65 -14.34 -11.94
CA LYS A 44 -17.32 -13.54 -10.89
C LYS A 44 -17.44 -12.07 -11.27
N THR A 45 -16.36 -11.45 -11.76
CA THR A 45 -16.32 -10.03 -12.13
C THR A 45 -17.35 -9.71 -13.23
N PHE A 46 -17.49 -10.59 -14.20
CA PHE A 46 -18.49 -10.43 -15.27
C PHE A 46 -19.92 -10.58 -14.76
N THR A 47 -20.14 -11.49 -13.80
CA THR A 47 -21.42 -11.62 -13.10
C THR A 47 -21.76 -10.35 -12.31
N MET A 48 -20.79 -9.79 -11.56
CA MET A 48 -20.95 -8.51 -10.86
C MET A 48 -21.34 -7.39 -11.83
N ALA A 49 -20.62 -7.27 -12.96
CA ALA A 49 -20.93 -6.26 -13.98
C ALA A 49 -22.35 -6.37 -14.54
N ASN A 50 -22.83 -7.60 -14.80
CA ASN A 50 -24.21 -7.84 -15.24
C ASN A 50 -25.25 -7.48 -14.16
N VAL A 51 -24.96 -7.75 -12.88
CA VAL A 51 -25.83 -7.36 -11.76
C VAL A 51 -25.90 -5.84 -11.65
N ILE A 52 -24.76 -5.14 -11.72
CA ILE A 52 -24.70 -3.66 -11.73
C ILE A 52 -25.57 -3.08 -12.86
N GLN A 53 -25.38 -3.55 -14.09
CA GLN A 53 -26.15 -3.07 -15.23
C GLN A 53 -27.65 -3.27 -15.02
N LYS A 54 -28.10 -4.46 -14.54
CA LYS A 54 -29.52 -4.79 -14.40
C LYS A 54 -30.19 -4.10 -13.22
N LEU A 55 -29.47 -3.80 -12.16
CA LEU A 55 -29.99 -3.04 -11.01
C LEU A 55 -29.96 -1.53 -11.27
N ASN A 56 -29.01 -1.06 -12.05
CA ASN A 56 -28.83 0.35 -12.41
C ASN A 56 -28.69 1.28 -11.18
N LYS A 57 -27.95 0.85 -10.14
CA LYS A 57 -27.68 1.61 -8.92
C LYS A 57 -26.21 2.02 -8.87
N PRO A 58 -25.86 3.23 -8.36
CA PRO A 58 -24.48 3.56 -8.02
C PRO A 58 -23.88 2.45 -7.18
N THR A 59 -22.64 2.07 -7.47
CA THR A 59 -22.05 0.86 -6.88
C THR A 59 -20.71 1.13 -6.24
N LEU A 60 -20.53 0.66 -5.01
CA LEU A 60 -19.25 0.61 -4.30
C LEU A 60 -18.72 -0.83 -4.27
N ILE A 61 -17.57 -1.09 -4.88
CA ILE A 61 -16.90 -2.40 -4.84
C ILE A 61 -15.74 -2.29 -3.84
N ILE A 62 -15.77 -3.12 -2.80
CA ILE A 62 -14.72 -3.11 -1.74
C ILE A 62 -13.83 -4.34 -1.91
N ALA A 63 -12.52 -4.11 -2.00
CA ALA A 63 -11.48 -5.15 -2.06
C ALA A 63 -10.52 -5.02 -0.87
N HIS A 64 -10.00 -6.13 -0.37
CA HIS A 64 -9.15 -6.17 0.83
C HIS A 64 -7.74 -5.57 0.63
N ASN A 65 -7.27 -5.40 -0.60
CA ASN A 65 -5.96 -4.79 -0.89
C ASN A 65 -5.96 -3.94 -2.18
N LYS A 66 -4.93 -3.08 -2.32
CA LYS A 66 -4.76 -2.17 -3.47
C LYS A 66 -4.61 -2.91 -4.80
N THR A 67 -3.91 -4.06 -4.81
CA THR A 67 -3.64 -4.82 -6.05
C THR A 67 -4.93 -5.42 -6.64
N LEU A 68 -5.76 -6.04 -5.78
CA LEU A 68 -7.06 -6.57 -6.21
C LEU A 68 -8.00 -5.44 -6.63
N ALA A 69 -8.03 -4.33 -5.88
CA ALA A 69 -8.81 -3.16 -6.26
C ALA A 69 -8.38 -2.60 -7.63
N ALA A 70 -7.08 -2.53 -7.92
CA ALA A 70 -6.57 -2.07 -9.22
C ALA A 70 -6.96 -3.03 -10.36
N GLN A 71 -6.93 -4.34 -10.13
CA GLN A 71 -7.39 -5.32 -11.09
C GLN A 71 -8.89 -5.16 -11.38
N LEU A 72 -9.72 -5.09 -10.34
CA LEU A 72 -11.18 -4.90 -10.49
C LEU A 72 -11.51 -3.58 -11.18
N TYR A 73 -10.81 -2.51 -10.84
CA TYR A 73 -10.95 -1.21 -11.49
C TYR A 73 -10.69 -1.30 -13.01
N SER A 74 -9.61 -1.95 -13.40
CA SER A 74 -9.26 -2.15 -14.81
C SER A 74 -10.33 -2.99 -15.54
N GLU A 75 -10.77 -4.10 -14.93
CA GLU A 75 -11.80 -4.97 -15.51
C GLU A 75 -13.15 -4.23 -15.62
N MET A 76 -13.57 -3.47 -14.59
CA MET A 76 -14.81 -2.69 -14.63
C MET A 76 -14.74 -1.56 -15.66
N LYS A 77 -13.59 -0.93 -15.85
CA LYS A 77 -13.40 0.11 -16.86
C LYS A 77 -13.46 -0.42 -18.28
N GLU A 78 -13.02 -1.68 -18.50
CA GLU A 78 -13.19 -2.38 -19.77
C GLU A 78 -14.68 -2.72 -20.01
N PHE A 79 -15.43 -3.12 -18.98
CA PHE A 79 -16.86 -3.44 -19.08
C PHE A 79 -17.77 -2.21 -19.20
N PHE A 80 -17.37 -1.07 -18.62
CA PHE A 80 -18.16 0.16 -18.59
C PHE A 80 -17.36 1.36 -19.12
N PRO A 81 -16.93 1.34 -20.39
CA PRO A 81 -16.07 2.40 -20.95
C PRO A 81 -16.73 3.77 -21.02
N ASN A 82 -18.08 3.82 -21.05
CA ASN A 82 -18.87 5.05 -21.17
C ASN A 82 -19.39 5.58 -19.82
N ASN A 83 -19.26 4.80 -18.75
CA ASN A 83 -19.72 5.16 -17.41
C ASN A 83 -18.56 5.63 -16.52
N ALA A 84 -18.88 6.25 -15.39
CA ALA A 84 -17.86 6.70 -14.43
C ALA A 84 -17.38 5.52 -13.59
N VAL A 85 -16.24 4.94 -13.96
CA VAL A 85 -15.56 3.95 -13.15
C VAL A 85 -14.38 4.61 -12.47
N GLU A 86 -14.38 4.65 -11.14
CA GLU A 86 -13.46 5.42 -10.32
C GLU A 86 -12.70 4.52 -9.34
N TYR A 87 -11.54 5.02 -8.87
CA TYR A 87 -10.63 4.26 -8.00
C TYR A 87 -10.40 5.00 -6.68
N PHE A 88 -10.67 4.34 -5.54
CA PHE A 88 -10.57 4.95 -4.24
C PHE A 88 -9.82 4.07 -3.24
N VAL A 89 -8.51 4.20 -3.18
CA VAL A 89 -7.67 3.47 -2.23
C VAL A 89 -6.86 4.43 -1.36
N SER A 90 -6.10 3.92 -0.40
CA SER A 90 -5.17 4.75 0.37
C SER A 90 -4.15 5.42 -0.57
N TYR A 91 -4.05 6.75 -0.50
CA TYR A 91 -3.13 7.55 -1.32
C TYR A 91 -1.69 7.58 -0.80
N TYR A 92 -1.39 6.87 0.29
CA TYR A 92 -0.03 6.76 0.81
C TYR A 92 0.75 5.66 0.09
N ASP A 93 1.92 5.99 -0.47
CA ASP A 93 2.91 5.01 -0.91
C ASP A 93 3.63 4.42 0.28
N TYR A 94 3.99 5.29 1.22
CA TYR A 94 4.53 4.93 2.53
C TYR A 94 3.69 5.61 3.62
N TYR A 95 3.39 4.87 4.69
CA TYR A 95 2.63 5.39 5.83
C TYR A 95 3.11 4.80 7.14
N GLN A 96 3.72 5.63 7.97
CA GLN A 96 3.99 5.35 9.36
C GLN A 96 3.03 6.17 10.23
N PRO A 97 2.08 5.54 10.93
CA PRO A 97 1.18 6.28 11.79
C PRO A 97 1.91 6.86 12.99
N GLU A 98 1.48 8.04 13.42
CA GLU A 98 1.89 8.62 14.71
C GLU A 98 1.63 7.64 15.84
N ALA A 99 2.61 7.38 16.68
CA ALA A 99 2.49 6.46 17.81
C ALA A 99 3.39 6.88 18.98
N TYR A 100 3.04 6.43 20.17
CA TYR A 100 3.90 6.57 21.34
C TYR A 100 4.05 5.22 22.05
N VAL A 101 5.28 4.89 22.39
CA VAL A 101 5.64 3.65 23.10
C VAL A 101 6.07 4.00 24.53
N PRO A 102 5.16 3.89 25.53
CA PRO A 102 5.43 4.33 26.89
C PRO A 102 6.61 3.61 27.55
N SER A 103 6.82 2.33 27.23
CA SER A 103 7.89 1.52 27.84
C SER A 103 9.31 1.99 27.49
N THR A 104 9.48 2.68 26.38
CA THR A 104 10.77 3.21 25.90
C THR A 104 10.78 4.73 25.81
N ASP A 105 9.70 5.40 26.23
CA ASP A 105 9.51 6.85 26.08
C ASP A 105 9.81 7.32 24.64
N THR A 106 9.34 6.56 23.66
CA THR A 106 9.64 6.82 22.24
C THR A 106 8.39 7.34 21.54
N TYR A 107 8.46 8.58 21.08
CA TYR A 107 7.46 9.15 20.18
C TYR A 107 7.87 8.91 18.73
N ILE A 108 6.95 8.34 17.97
CA ILE A 108 7.08 8.08 16.53
C ILE A 108 6.21 9.11 15.83
N GLU A 109 6.83 10.04 15.13
CA GLU A 109 6.11 11.03 14.35
C GLU A 109 5.42 10.37 13.15
N LYS A 110 4.29 10.97 12.70
CA LYS A 110 3.65 10.54 11.45
C LYS A 110 4.59 10.83 10.29
N ASP A 111 4.95 9.79 9.56
CA ASP A 111 5.70 9.89 8.32
C ASP A 111 4.90 9.28 7.17
N SER A 112 4.80 10.00 6.06
CA SER A 112 3.97 9.54 4.94
C SER A 112 4.39 10.18 3.63
N SER A 113 4.41 9.38 2.58
CA SER A 113 4.57 9.82 1.20
C SER A 113 3.23 9.70 0.48
N ILE A 114 2.77 10.80 -0.11
CA ILE A 114 1.50 10.86 -0.85
C ILE A 114 1.76 10.58 -2.32
N ASN A 115 0.95 9.71 -2.91
CA ASN A 115 0.91 9.46 -4.33
C ASN A 115 -0.09 10.41 -5.01
N ASP A 116 0.42 11.37 -5.76
CA ASP A 116 -0.39 12.41 -6.43
C ASP A 116 -1.41 11.83 -7.42
N GLU A 117 -1.09 10.71 -8.09
CA GLU A 117 -2.01 10.06 -9.03
C GLU A 117 -3.18 9.39 -8.31
N ILE A 118 -2.93 8.71 -7.18
CA ILE A 118 -3.99 8.12 -6.37
C ILE A 118 -4.84 9.21 -5.73
N ASP A 119 -4.23 10.30 -5.26
CA ASP A 119 -4.95 11.43 -4.71
C ASP A 119 -5.88 12.08 -5.74
N LYS A 120 -5.42 12.28 -6.97
CA LYS A 120 -6.24 12.70 -8.12
C LYS A 120 -7.45 11.79 -8.33
N LEU A 121 -7.24 10.46 -8.35
CA LEU A 121 -8.33 9.49 -8.54
C LEU A 121 -9.35 9.52 -7.39
N ARG A 122 -8.92 9.80 -6.16
CA ARG A 122 -9.82 9.99 -5.01
C ARG A 122 -10.70 11.23 -5.17
N HIS A 123 -10.11 12.35 -5.63
CA HIS A 123 -10.87 13.55 -5.94
C HIS A 123 -11.82 13.34 -7.13
N SER A 124 -11.41 12.58 -8.15
CA SER A 124 -12.28 12.18 -9.27
C SER A 124 -13.50 11.40 -8.77
N ALA A 125 -13.29 10.42 -7.87
CA ALA A 125 -14.37 9.61 -7.33
C ALA A 125 -15.43 10.44 -6.58
N THR A 126 -15.02 11.38 -5.73
CA THR A 126 -15.97 12.24 -4.99
C THR A 126 -16.66 13.27 -5.88
N ALA A 127 -15.97 13.79 -6.89
CA ALA A 127 -16.57 14.66 -7.90
C ALA A 127 -17.60 13.91 -8.74
N ALA A 128 -17.28 12.70 -9.22
CA ALA A 128 -18.19 11.85 -9.99
C ALA A 128 -19.50 11.54 -9.24
N LEU A 129 -19.41 11.16 -7.94
CA LEU A 129 -20.59 10.94 -7.09
C LEU A 129 -21.45 12.18 -6.90
N SER A 130 -20.87 13.37 -7.05
CA SER A 130 -21.61 14.63 -6.93
C SER A 130 -22.32 15.03 -8.22
N GLU A 131 -21.85 14.58 -9.38
CA GLU A 131 -22.34 15.00 -10.70
C GLU A 131 -23.13 13.92 -11.45
N ARG A 132 -22.87 12.63 -11.16
CA ARG A 132 -23.37 11.49 -11.95
C ARG A 132 -24.07 10.48 -11.06
N GLN A 133 -24.97 9.69 -11.67
CA GLN A 133 -25.64 8.56 -11.02
C GLN A 133 -25.10 7.20 -11.51
N ASP A 134 -24.46 7.17 -12.66
CA ASP A 134 -23.87 5.99 -13.28
C ASP A 134 -22.40 5.81 -12.83
N VAL A 135 -22.18 5.72 -11.50
CA VAL A 135 -20.86 5.69 -10.89
C VAL A 135 -20.56 4.33 -10.27
N ILE A 136 -19.43 3.75 -10.62
CA ILE A 136 -18.86 2.56 -9.98
C ILE A 136 -17.54 2.99 -9.30
N ILE A 137 -17.45 2.84 -7.99
CA ILE A 137 -16.20 3.09 -7.28
C ILE A 137 -15.61 1.77 -6.82
N VAL A 138 -14.37 1.49 -7.24
CA VAL A 138 -13.59 0.37 -6.72
C VAL A 138 -12.67 0.88 -5.62
N ALA A 139 -12.90 0.43 -4.40
CA ALA A 139 -12.21 0.91 -3.21
C ALA A 139 -11.48 -0.20 -2.45
N SER A 140 -10.46 0.19 -1.70
CA SER A 140 -9.95 -0.65 -0.61
C SER A 140 -10.70 -0.32 0.69
N VAL A 141 -10.34 -1.00 1.79
CA VAL A 141 -10.90 -0.73 3.12
C VAL A 141 -10.72 0.75 3.57
N SER A 142 -9.92 1.55 2.83
CA SER A 142 -9.82 2.99 3.08
C SER A 142 -11.15 3.76 2.94
N CYS A 143 -12.16 3.19 2.29
CA CYS A 143 -13.49 3.79 2.15
C CYS A 143 -14.26 3.95 3.48
N ILE A 144 -13.90 3.21 4.54
CA ILE A 144 -14.51 3.33 5.87
C ILE A 144 -13.81 4.35 6.78
N TYR A 145 -12.72 4.97 6.32
CA TYR A 145 -12.01 6.01 7.06
C TYR A 145 -12.65 7.38 6.85
N GLY A 146 -12.47 8.24 7.87
CA GLY A 146 -12.98 9.61 7.84
C GLY A 146 -12.56 10.37 6.58
N LEU A 147 -13.55 11.01 5.95
CA LEU A 147 -13.44 11.91 4.82
C LEU A 147 -14.17 13.19 5.22
N GLY A 148 -13.98 14.30 4.54
CA GLY A 148 -14.71 15.53 4.83
C GLY A 148 -16.23 15.38 4.66
N SER A 149 -16.98 16.37 5.17
CA SER A 149 -18.44 16.40 5.04
C SER A 149 -18.87 16.48 3.57
N PRO A 150 -19.71 15.55 3.07
CA PRO A 150 -20.20 15.59 1.68
C PRO A 150 -21.07 16.82 1.43
N ILE A 151 -21.77 17.33 2.46
CA ILE A 151 -22.61 18.52 2.35
C ILE A 151 -21.75 19.76 2.12
N ASP A 152 -20.67 19.91 2.90
CA ASP A 152 -19.75 21.04 2.74
C ASP A 152 -19.03 20.96 1.40
N TYR A 153 -18.58 19.76 1.01
CA TYR A 153 -17.92 19.53 -0.28
C TYR A 153 -18.81 19.96 -1.46
N LYS A 154 -20.10 19.59 -1.45
CA LYS A 154 -21.09 19.99 -2.47
C LYS A 154 -21.42 21.48 -2.42
N ASN A 155 -21.57 22.06 -1.24
CA ASN A 155 -21.94 23.48 -1.08
C ASN A 155 -20.82 24.45 -1.49
N MET A 156 -19.56 24.00 -1.46
CA MET A 156 -18.42 24.83 -1.80
C MET A 156 -17.99 24.69 -3.26
N VAL A 157 -18.74 23.96 -4.11
CA VAL A 157 -18.48 23.88 -5.55
C VAL A 157 -18.68 25.24 -6.22
N ILE A 158 -17.73 25.63 -7.08
CA ILE A 158 -17.82 26.83 -7.88
C ILE A 158 -18.42 26.46 -9.26
N SER A 159 -19.63 26.91 -9.52
CA SER A 159 -20.33 26.68 -10.78
C SER A 159 -20.29 27.95 -11.63
N LEU A 160 -19.79 27.85 -12.87
CA LEU A 160 -19.68 28.98 -13.81
C LEU A 160 -20.26 28.62 -15.18
N ARG A 161 -20.88 29.63 -15.82
CA ARG A 161 -21.43 29.53 -17.16
C ARG A 161 -21.11 30.80 -17.96
N PRO A 162 -20.88 30.72 -19.26
CA PRO A 162 -20.79 31.93 -20.12
C PRO A 162 -22.06 32.79 -20.01
N GLY A 163 -21.90 34.09 -19.95
CA GLY A 163 -22.97 35.05 -19.73
C GLY A 163 -23.41 35.25 -18.28
N MET A 164 -22.70 34.64 -17.31
CA MET A 164 -22.99 34.80 -15.88
C MET A 164 -22.32 36.07 -15.34
N GLU A 165 -23.11 36.97 -14.72
CA GLU A 165 -22.54 38.09 -13.96
C GLU A 165 -21.83 37.58 -12.70
N LYS A 166 -20.52 37.68 -12.68
CA LYS A 166 -19.68 37.20 -11.60
C LYS A 166 -18.32 37.91 -11.63
N ASP A 167 -17.99 38.60 -10.55
CA ASP A 167 -16.70 39.25 -10.39
C ASP A 167 -15.56 38.21 -10.36
N ARG A 168 -14.52 38.44 -11.17
CA ARG A 168 -13.33 37.60 -11.22
C ARG A 168 -12.68 37.46 -9.84
N ASP A 169 -12.55 38.54 -9.08
CA ASP A 169 -11.88 38.55 -7.80
C ASP A 169 -12.71 37.77 -6.73
N GLU A 170 -14.07 37.79 -6.85
CA GLU A 170 -14.92 36.91 -6.04
C GLU A 170 -14.65 35.43 -6.35
N VAL A 171 -14.48 35.06 -7.61
CA VAL A 171 -14.14 33.68 -8.01
C VAL A 171 -12.76 33.29 -7.47
N ILE A 172 -11.77 34.20 -7.53
CA ILE A 172 -10.44 33.98 -6.96
C ILE A 172 -10.51 33.74 -5.45
N HIS A 173 -11.26 34.54 -4.70
CA HIS A 173 -11.44 34.34 -3.26
C HIS A 173 -12.09 32.98 -2.95
N LYS A 174 -13.10 32.59 -3.74
CA LYS A 174 -13.72 31.27 -3.59
C LYS A 174 -12.77 30.12 -3.88
N LEU A 175 -11.88 30.27 -4.89
CA LEU A 175 -10.84 29.26 -5.17
C LEU A 175 -9.89 29.08 -3.98
N ILE A 176 -9.50 30.16 -3.31
CA ILE A 176 -8.69 30.09 -2.10
C ILE A 176 -9.46 29.41 -0.97
N ASP A 177 -10.75 29.74 -0.79
CA ASP A 177 -11.60 29.14 0.25
C ASP A 177 -11.76 27.62 0.04
N ILE A 178 -11.75 27.13 -1.20
CA ILE A 178 -11.78 25.69 -1.53
C ILE A 178 -10.39 25.07 -1.70
N GLN A 179 -9.36 25.71 -1.13
CA GLN A 179 -7.99 25.22 -1.00
C GLN A 179 -7.20 25.11 -2.31
N TYR A 180 -7.56 25.90 -3.35
CA TYR A 180 -6.67 26.08 -4.50
C TYR A 180 -5.59 27.10 -4.18
N SER A 181 -4.37 26.81 -4.59
CA SER A 181 -3.23 27.70 -4.44
C SER A 181 -3.01 28.53 -5.71
N ARG A 182 -2.72 29.86 -5.55
CA ARG A 182 -2.30 30.66 -6.69
C ARG A 182 -0.84 30.37 -7.03
N ASN A 183 -0.59 29.92 -8.24
CA ASN A 183 0.77 29.71 -8.72
C ASN A 183 0.88 30.06 -10.21
N ASP A 184 1.44 31.24 -10.50
CA ASP A 184 1.59 31.73 -11.85
C ASP A 184 2.80 31.14 -12.59
N MET A 185 3.73 30.48 -11.87
CA MET A 185 5.01 29.96 -12.41
C MET A 185 4.93 28.43 -12.64
N ASP A 186 4.39 27.69 -11.68
CA ASP A 186 4.31 26.23 -11.69
C ASP A 186 2.83 25.84 -11.59
N PHE A 187 2.23 25.64 -12.77
CA PHE A 187 0.79 25.35 -12.89
C PHE A 187 0.54 23.87 -12.64
N LYS A 188 0.33 23.55 -11.37
CA LYS A 188 0.07 22.19 -10.87
C LYS A 188 -1.40 21.92 -10.62
N ARG A 189 -1.76 20.67 -10.48
CA ARG A 189 -3.06 20.21 -10.02
C ARG A 189 -3.43 20.87 -8.67
N GLY A 190 -4.67 21.35 -8.53
CA GLY A 190 -5.11 22.09 -7.34
C GLY A 190 -4.56 23.51 -7.27
N SER A 191 -4.10 24.09 -8.39
CA SER A 191 -3.67 25.48 -8.47
C SER A 191 -4.44 26.28 -9.53
N PHE A 192 -4.37 27.59 -9.41
CA PHE A 192 -4.87 28.51 -10.42
C PHE A 192 -3.85 29.61 -10.74
N ARG A 193 -3.97 30.21 -11.91
CA ARG A 193 -3.17 31.37 -12.30
C ARG A 193 -4.04 32.47 -12.95
N VAL A 194 -3.61 33.69 -12.81
CA VAL A 194 -4.36 34.86 -13.28
C VAL A 194 -3.51 35.73 -14.21
N ARG A 195 -4.00 36.00 -15.42
CA ARG A 195 -3.33 36.83 -16.40
C ARG A 195 -4.30 37.85 -17.02
N GLY A 196 -4.35 39.03 -16.46
CA GLY A 196 -5.34 40.03 -16.85
C GLY A 196 -6.76 39.56 -16.52
N ASP A 197 -7.64 39.54 -17.48
CA ASP A 197 -9.03 39.10 -17.34
C ASP A 197 -9.21 37.60 -17.57
N VAL A 198 -8.11 36.85 -17.61
CA VAL A 198 -8.11 35.39 -17.81
C VAL A 198 -7.72 34.71 -16.52
N LEU A 199 -8.58 33.81 -16.06
CA LEU A 199 -8.38 32.91 -14.94
C LEU A 199 -8.23 31.50 -15.49
N GLU A 200 -7.13 30.81 -15.16
CA GLU A 200 -6.92 29.42 -15.51
C GLU A 200 -6.86 28.58 -14.23
N VAL A 201 -7.66 27.53 -14.17
CA VAL A 201 -7.79 26.64 -13.01
C VAL A 201 -7.45 25.21 -13.42
N TYR A 202 -6.51 24.60 -12.71
CA TYR A 202 -6.19 23.19 -12.90
C TYR A 202 -6.88 22.36 -11.81
N PRO A 203 -8.00 21.67 -12.14
CA PRO A 203 -8.79 20.98 -11.14
C PRO A 203 -8.02 19.88 -10.41
N ALA A 204 -8.35 19.65 -9.13
CA ALA A 204 -7.73 18.62 -8.30
C ALA A 204 -7.96 17.19 -8.82
N TYR A 205 -9.03 16.97 -9.59
CA TYR A 205 -9.43 15.69 -10.17
C TYR A 205 -9.01 15.48 -11.64
N SER A 206 -8.41 16.50 -12.28
CA SER A 206 -8.02 16.43 -13.69
C SER A 206 -6.66 15.78 -13.91
N GLY A 207 -6.52 15.08 -15.03
CA GLY A 207 -5.30 14.38 -15.43
C GLY A 207 -4.42 15.11 -16.46
N GLY A 208 -4.59 16.41 -16.66
CA GLY A 208 -3.81 17.17 -17.66
C GLY A 208 -4.58 18.32 -18.31
N ASP A 209 -5.87 18.44 -18.01
CA ASP A 209 -6.75 19.44 -18.57
C ASP A 209 -7.07 20.50 -17.52
N ALA A 210 -7.08 21.77 -17.94
CA ALA A 210 -7.42 22.90 -17.11
C ALA A 210 -8.54 23.72 -17.75
N TYR A 211 -9.28 24.46 -16.91
CA TYR A 211 -10.28 25.39 -17.37
C TYR A 211 -9.68 26.79 -17.53
N ARG A 212 -9.88 27.38 -18.69
CA ARG A 212 -9.59 28.78 -18.95
C ARG A 212 -10.90 29.54 -18.98
N ILE A 213 -11.06 30.52 -18.09
CA ILE A 213 -12.22 31.34 -17.89
C ILE A 213 -11.82 32.76 -18.26
N GLU A 214 -12.47 33.33 -19.29
CA GLU A 214 -12.24 34.67 -19.77
C GLU A 214 -13.36 35.58 -19.28
N PHE A 215 -13.00 36.69 -18.66
CA PHE A 215 -13.95 37.69 -18.14
C PHE A 215 -13.98 38.90 -19.01
N PHE A 216 -15.16 39.52 -19.17
CA PHE A 216 -15.33 40.83 -19.75
C PHE A 216 -16.05 41.73 -18.72
N GLY A 217 -15.27 42.54 -18.00
CA GLY A 217 -15.76 43.24 -16.80
C GLY A 217 -16.17 42.21 -15.73
N ASP A 218 -17.41 42.29 -15.26
CA ASP A 218 -17.98 41.44 -14.23
C ASP A 218 -18.81 40.27 -14.84
N GLU A 219 -18.59 39.94 -16.11
CA GLU A 219 -19.29 38.85 -16.79
C GLU A 219 -18.28 37.80 -17.27
N VAL A 220 -18.67 36.50 -17.13
CA VAL A 220 -17.94 35.36 -17.70
C VAL A 220 -18.23 35.34 -19.22
N ASP A 221 -17.27 35.76 -20.04
CA ASP A 221 -17.42 35.81 -21.51
C ASP A 221 -17.33 34.41 -22.12
N ARG A 222 -16.28 33.66 -21.77
CA ARG A 222 -16.01 32.35 -22.36
C ARG A 222 -15.33 31.42 -21.40
N ILE A 223 -15.67 30.12 -21.53
CA ILE A 223 -15.03 29.01 -20.78
C ILE A 223 -14.50 28.00 -21.80
N THR A 224 -13.23 27.65 -21.69
CA THR A 224 -12.58 26.63 -22.54
C THR A 224 -11.79 25.65 -21.72
N GLU A 225 -11.77 24.42 -22.19
CA GLU A 225 -10.88 23.38 -21.70
C GLU A 225 -9.57 23.44 -22.47
N ILE A 226 -8.46 23.48 -21.75
CA ILE A 226 -7.12 23.59 -22.31
C ILE A 226 -6.23 22.48 -21.82
N ASP A 227 -5.30 22.05 -22.66
CA ASP A 227 -4.19 21.21 -22.24
C ASP A 227 -3.18 22.04 -21.43
N THR A 228 -2.83 21.55 -20.23
CA THR A 228 -1.97 22.32 -19.31
C THR A 228 -0.53 22.47 -19.78
N LEU A 229 -0.06 21.55 -20.61
CA LEU A 229 1.33 21.55 -21.12
C LEU A 229 1.49 22.43 -22.36
N THR A 230 0.57 22.29 -23.33
CA THR A 230 0.65 22.97 -24.62
C THR A 230 -0.13 24.29 -24.64
N GLY A 231 -1.16 24.40 -23.77
CA GLY A 231 -2.11 25.51 -23.77
C GLY A 231 -3.13 25.45 -24.92
N GLU A 232 -3.19 24.33 -25.65
CA GLU A 232 -4.12 24.13 -26.77
C GLU A 232 -5.55 24.01 -26.26
N ILE A 233 -6.49 24.66 -26.95
CA ILE A 233 -7.92 24.58 -26.63
C ILE A 233 -8.46 23.26 -27.15
N LYS A 234 -8.96 22.40 -26.24
CA LYS A 234 -9.59 21.10 -26.55
C LYS A 234 -11.07 21.23 -26.84
N ALA A 235 -11.77 22.04 -26.04
CA ALA A 235 -13.21 22.23 -26.16
C ALA A 235 -13.65 23.61 -25.64
N GLN A 236 -14.78 24.12 -26.13
CA GLN A 236 -15.52 25.22 -25.52
C GLN A 236 -16.63 24.65 -24.67
N LEU A 237 -16.74 25.10 -23.41
CA LEU A 237 -17.66 24.57 -22.43
C LEU A 237 -18.80 25.54 -22.15
N GLY A 238 -20.02 25.01 -22.04
CA GLY A 238 -21.21 25.77 -21.66
C GLY A 238 -21.44 25.86 -20.16
N HIS A 239 -20.71 25.06 -19.38
CA HIS A 239 -20.79 25.02 -17.92
C HIS A 239 -19.57 24.30 -17.38
N ILE A 240 -19.08 24.75 -16.23
CA ILE A 240 -18.08 24.02 -15.43
C ILE A 240 -18.48 24.02 -13.97
N ALA A 241 -18.09 22.95 -13.26
CA ALA A 241 -18.15 22.82 -11.82
C ALA A 241 -16.71 22.58 -11.30
N ILE A 242 -16.20 23.47 -10.45
CA ILE A 242 -14.89 23.34 -9.84
C ILE A 242 -15.08 22.84 -8.43
N PHE A 243 -14.69 21.60 -8.17
CA PHE A 243 -14.76 20.96 -6.85
C PHE A 243 -13.56 21.35 -5.99
N PRO A 244 -13.69 21.28 -4.65
CA PRO A 244 -12.60 21.59 -3.73
C PRO A 244 -11.32 20.78 -3.99
N ALA A 245 -10.17 21.39 -3.74
CA ALA A 245 -8.87 20.74 -3.86
C ALA A 245 -8.50 19.89 -2.63
N SER A 246 -9.35 19.86 -1.61
CA SER A 246 -9.22 19.03 -0.42
C SER A 246 -10.60 18.48 -0.04
N HIS A 247 -10.65 17.28 0.52
CA HIS A 247 -11.88 16.74 1.10
C HIS A 247 -12.26 17.40 2.44
N TYR A 248 -11.29 18.01 3.13
CA TYR A 248 -11.48 18.73 4.38
C TYR A 248 -11.60 20.23 4.13
N VAL A 249 -12.65 20.65 3.42
CA VAL A 249 -12.96 22.08 3.24
C VAL A 249 -14.08 22.49 4.17
N ILE A 250 -13.92 23.67 4.76
CA ILE A 250 -14.83 24.17 5.79
C ILE A 250 -15.00 25.68 5.59
N PRO A 251 -16.24 26.20 5.64
CA PRO A 251 -16.51 27.62 5.59
C PRO A 251 -15.78 28.38 6.74
N LYS A 252 -15.29 29.58 6.45
CA LYS A 252 -14.50 30.39 7.41
C LYS A 252 -15.20 30.61 8.75
N GLU A 253 -16.52 30.82 8.71
CA GLU A 253 -17.33 31.04 9.92
C GLU A 253 -17.30 29.79 10.83
N ARG A 254 -17.36 28.59 10.24
CA ARG A 254 -17.28 27.32 10.98
C ARG A 254 -15.88 27.03 11.47
N MET A 255 -14.84 27.43 10.70
CA MET A 255 -13.45 27.28 11.12
C MET A 255 -13.18 28.02 12.43
N GLU A 256 -13.70 29.26 12.59
CA GLU A 256 -13.51 30.05 13.80
C GLU A 256 -14.26 29.43 15.00
N ILE A 257 -15.46 28.90 14.77
CA ILE A 257 -16.22 28.18 15.81
C ILE A 257 -15.43 26.90 16.22
N ALA A 258 -14.95 26.14 15.28
CA ALA A 258 -14.15 24.94 15.53
C ALA A 258 -12.85 25.27 16.31
N ALA A 259 -12.13 26.32 15.91
CA ALA A 259 -10.93 26.79 16.59
C ALA A 259 -11.20 27.15 18.06
N ASN A 260 -12.30 27.82 18.34
CA ASN A 260 -12.68 28.15 19.72
C ASN A 260 -13.04 26.89 20.54
N ASN A 261 -13.78 25.94 19.96
CA ASN A 261 -14.13 24.67 20.61
C ASN A 261 -12.87 23.82 20.89
N ILE A 262 -11.91 23.80 19.97
CA ILE A 262 -10.61 23.12 20.16
C ILE A 262 -9.85 23.74 21.34
N LEU A 263 -9.81 25.06 21.43
CA LEU A 263 -9.17 25.76 22.55
C LEU A 263 -9.88 25.53 23.90
N GLU A 264 -11.20 25.36 23.92
CA GLU A 264 -11.94 24.99 25.13
C GLU A 264 -11.59 23.56 25.55
N GLU A 265 -11.65 22.57 24.64
CA GLU A 265 -11.26 21.20 24.94
C GLU A 265 -9.80 21.14 25.43
N MET A 266 -8.90 21.89 24.82
CA MET A 266 -7.51 21.98 25.26
C MET A 266 -7.40 22.49 26.70
N LYS A 267 -8.13 23.54 27.08
CA LYS A 267 -8.11 24.06 28.45
C LYS A 267 -8.62 23.02 29.45
N GLU A 268 -9.69 22.32 29.13
CA GLU A 268 -10.22 21.22 29.93
C GLU A 268 -9.19 20.10 30.10
N GLN A 269 -8.57 19.68 29.03
CA GLN A 269 -7.56 18.61 29.06
C GLN A 269 -6.29 19.02 29.82
N VAL A 270 -5.84 20.27 29.69
CA VAL A 270 -4.73 20.83 30.48
C VAL A 270 -5.07 20.87 31.97
N ALA A 271 -6.29 21.25 32.33
CA ALA A 271 -6.76 21.24 33.74
C ALA A 271 -6.79 19.82 34.29
N TYR A 272 -7.28 18.86 33.51
CA TYR A 272 -7.26 17.44 33.87
C TYR A 272 -5.83 16.93 34.12
N PHE A 273 -4.89 17.14 33.17
CA PHE A 273 -3.50 16.70 33.35
C PHE A 273 -2.83 17.34 34.57
N LYS A 274 -3.10 18.64 34.85
CA LYS A 274 -2.58 19.30 36.04
C LYS A 274 -3.15 18.71 37.34
N SER A 275 -4.40 18.26 37.33
CA SER A 275 -5.02 17.61 38.51
C SER A 275 -4.45 16.22 38.77
N GLU A 276 -3.89 15.57 37.77
CA GLU A 276 -3.23 14.28 37.83
C GLU A 276 -1.70 14.37 37.98
N ASP A 277 -1.15 15.56 38.26
CA ASP A 277 0.30 15.86 38.33
C ASP A 277 1.08 15.55 37.05
N LYS A 278 0.43 15.46 35.89
CA LYS A 278 0.99 15.26 34.58
C LYS A 278 1.34 16.58 33.91
N LEU A 279 2.36 17.28 34.43
CA LEU A 279 2.71 18.63 33.99
C LEU A 279 3.32 18.68 32.60
N LEU A 280 4.08 17.64 32.21
CA LEU A 280 4.70 17.54 30.89
C LEU A 280 3.64 17.35 29.80
N GLU A 281 2.65 16.48 30.04
CA GLU A 281 1.54 16.22 29.14
C GLU A 281 0.68 17.48 28.99
N ALA A 282 0.46 18.20 30.10
CA ALA A 282 -0.28 19.47 30.08
C ALA A 282 0.41 20.54 29.23
N GLN A 283 1.74 20.65 29.30
CA GLN A 283 2.50 21.58 28.49
C GLN A 283 2.48 21.18 27.02
N ARG A 284 2.77 19.92 26.73
CA ARG A 284 2.84 19.37 25.38
C ARG A 284 1.54 19.59 24.60
N ILE A 285 0.40 19.24 25.19
CA ILE A 285 -0.89 19.42 24.53
C ILE A 285 -1.24 20.89 24.32
N ALA A 286 -0.89 21.76 25.28
CA ALA A 286 -1.15 23.19 25.17
C ALA A 286 -0.32 23.83 24.03
N GLU A 287 0.97 23.55 23.95
CA GLU A 287 1.87 24.08 22.92
C GLU A 287 1.42 23.63 21.52
N ARG A 288 1.19 22.32 21.35
CA ARG A 288 0.76 21.75 20.08
C ARG A 288 -0.57 22.33 19.61
N THR A 289 -1.57 22.35 20.48
CA THR A 289 -2.91 22.78 20.10
C THR A 289 -2.97 24.27 19.78
N ASN A 290 -2.24 25.12 20.52
CA ASN A 290 -2.17 26.55 20.21
C ASN A 290 -1.53 26.80 18.85
N PHE A 291 -0.43 26.09 18.55
CA PHE A 291 0.23 26.17 17.23
C PHE A 291 -0.71 25.72 16.09
N ASP A 292 -1.36 24.56 16.26
CA ASP A 292 -2.27 24.02 15.24
C ASP A 292 -3.45 24.98 14.98
N VAL A 293 -4.03 25.60 16.04
CA VAL A 293 -5.13 26.57 15.91
C VAL A 293 -4.67 27.87 15.27
N GLU A 294 -3.48 28.36 15.57
CA GLU A 294 -2.90 29.54 14.89
C GLU A 294 -2.75 29.28 13.39
N MET A 295 -2.19 28.12 13.00
CA MET A 295 -2.08 27.71 11.60
C MET A 295 -3.44 27.62 10.90
N MET A 296 -4.46 27.05 11.57
CA MET A 296 -5.83 26.96 11.02
C MET A 296 -6.42 28.34 10.76
N ARG A 297 -6.21 29.32 11.64
CA ARG A 297 -6.72 30.67 11.48
C ARG A 297 -6.03 31.44 10.35
N GLU A 298 -4.71 31.29 10.21
CA GLU A 298 -3.92 32.02 9.23
C GLU A 298 -4.03 31.40 7.83
N THR A 299 -3.99 30.07 7.72
CA THR A 299 -3.90 29.37 6.42
C THR A 299 -5.13 28.53 6.07
N GLY A 300 -6.06 28.35 7.02
CA GLY A 300 -7.18 27.41 6.86
C GLY A 300 -6.79 25.93 7.01
N PHE A 301 -5.54 25.62 7.38
CA PHE A 301 -5.03 24.28 7.46
C PHE A 301 -3.95 24.13 8.55
N CYS A 302 -3.79 22.91 9.11
CA CYS A 302 -2.65 22.54 9.95
C CYS A 302 -2.24 21.08 9.69
N SER A 303 -1.00 20.74 10.03
CA SER A 303 -0.53 19.34 9.93
C SER A 303 -1.32 18.46 10.90
N GLY A 304 -1.98 17.40 10.35
CA GLY A 304 -2.83 16.53 11.14
C GLY A 304 -4.21 17.12 11.46
N ILE A 305 -4.73 18.03 10.61
CA ILE A 305 -6.05 18.65 10.74
C ILE A 305 -7.17 17.62 10.93
N GLU A 306 -7.02 16.43 10.40
CA GLU A 306 -7.93 15.31 10.55
C GLU A 306 -8.18 14.92 12.02
N ASN A 307 -7.23 15.19 12.95
CA ASN A 307 -7.39 14.91 14.37
C ASN A 307 -8.40 15.85 15.06
N TYR A 308 -8.77 16.94 14.40
CA TYR A 308 -9.78 17.90 14.85
C TYR A 308 -11.10 17.75 14.08
N SER A 309 -11.27 16.69 13.27
CA SER A 309 -12.44 16.48 12.39
C SER A 309 -13.78 16.61 13.11
N ARG A 310 -13.89 16.15 14.38
CA ARG A 310 -15.09 16.30 15.19
C ARG A 310 -15.52 17.78 15.32
N HIS A 311 -14.60 18.67 15.67
CA HIS A 311 -14.88 20.10 15.81
C HIS A 311 -15.14 20.77 14.48
N LEU A 312 -14.41 20.37 13.46
CA LEU A 312 -14.51 20.93 12.12
C LEU A 312 -15.85 20.59 11.44
N ILE A 313 -16.34 19.37 11.63
CA ILE A 313 -17.65 18.92 11.12
C ILE A 313 -18.78 19.38 12.04
N GLY A 314 -18.50 19.57 13.34
CA GLY A 314 -19.49 19.95 14.36
C GLY A 314 -20.25 18.75 14.92
N SER A 315 -19.66 17.54 14.85
CA SER A 315 -20.27 16.30 15.38
C SER A 315 -20.10 16.20 16.89
N LYS A 316 -20.97 15.38 17.50
CA LYS A 316 -20.89 15.06 18.93
C LYS A 316 -19.81 14.02 19.19
N PRO A 317 -19.29 13.96 20.44
CA PRO A 317 -18.35 12.91 20.82
C PRO A 317 -18.92 11.52 20.57
N GLY A 318 -18.14 10.65 19.89
CA GLY A 318 -18.50 9.27 19.59
C GLY A 318 -19.37 9.07 18.34
N GLU A 319 -19.88 10.14 17.71
CA GLU A 319 -20.58 10.01 16.42
C GLU A 319 -19.66 9.43 15.33
N PRO A 320 -20.21 8.62 14.40
CA PRO A 320 -19.43 8.09 13.29
C PRO A 320 -18.89 9.21 12.40
N PRO A 321 -17.66 9.10 11.88
CA PRO A 321 -17.15 10.07 10.93
C PRO A 321 -17.87 9.95 9.57
N CYS A 322 -17.91 11.04 8.81
CA CYS A 322 -18.29 10.99 7.40
C CYS A 322 -17.21 10.23 6.62
N THR A 323 -17.64 9.30 5.79
CA THR A 323 -16.78 8.42 4.99
C THR A 323 -17.14 8.51 3.52
N LEU A 324 -16.48 7.75 2.65
CA LEU A 324 -16.85 7.69 1.24
C LEU A 324 -18.32 7.23 1.05
N MET A 325 -18.83 6.36 1.94
CA MET A 325 -20.20 5.86 1.85
C MET A 325 -21.24 6.97 2.00
N ASP A 326 -20.92 8.05 2.71
CA ASP A 326 -21.80 9.21 2.90
C ASP A 326 -21.88 10.13 1.65
N TYR A 327 -21.01 9.92 0.67
CA TYR A 327 -21.08 10.62 -0.63
C TYR A 327 -22.02 9.94 -1.62
N PHE A 328 -22.34 8.65 -1.40
CA PHE A 328 -23.32 7.94 -2.20
C PHE A 328 -24.75 8.44 -1.92
N PRO A 329 -25.69 8.26 -2.85
CA PRO A 329 -27.11 8.46 -2.56
C PRO A 329 -27.62 7.38 -1.58
N ASP A 330 -28.82 7.59 -1.04
CA ASP A 330 -29.43 6.67 -0.05
C ASP A 330 -29.56 5.23 -0.60
N GLU A 331 -29.85 5.09 -1.89
CA GLU A 331 -29.96 3.79 -2.56
C GLU A 331 -28.70 3.51 -3.40
N PHE A 332 -27.84 2.64 -2.94
CA PHE A 332 -26.66 2.18 -3.67
C PHE A 332 -26.35 0.71 -3.38
N LEU A 333 -25.61 0.08 -4.29
CA LEU A 333 -25.16 -1.29 -4.15
C LEU A 333 -23.75 -1.36 -3.60
N VAL A 334 -23.53 -2.15 -2.56
CA VAL A 334 -22.19 -2.51 -2.08
C VAL A 334 -21.85 -3.91 -2.54
N ILE A 335 -20.73 -4.09 -3.22
CA ILE A 335 -20.17 -5.40 -3.56
C ILE A 335 -18.88 -5.59 -2.77
N VAL A 336 -18.82 -6.66 -1.99
CA VAL A 336 -17.62 -6.99 -1.20
C VAL A 336 -16.93 -8.18 -1.84
N ASP A 337 -15.83 -7.91 -2.54
CA ASP A 337 -15.06 -8.98 -3.18
C ASP A 337 -14.12 -9.65 -2.16
N GLU A 338 -13.95 -10.97 -2.32
CA GLU A 338 -13.28 -11.85 -1.36
C GLU A 338 -13.76 -11.55 0.08
N SER A 339 -15.09 -11.55 0.27
CA SER A 339 -15.78 -11.09 1.48
C SER A 339 -15.30 -11.79 2.75
N HIS A 340 -14.95 -13.08 2.66
CA HIS A 340 -14.40 -13.87 3.77
C HIS A 340 -13.10 -13.28 4.37
N ILE A 341 -12.44 -12.34 3.69
CA ILE A 341 -11.26 -11.61 4.16
C ILE A 341 -11.58 -10.14 4.37
N THR A 342 -12.31 -9.54 3.43
CA THR A 342 -12.61 -8.10 3.43
C THR A 342 -13.44 -7.71 4.65
N LEU A 343 -14.48 -8.48 5.01
CA LEU A 343 -15.33 -8.18 6.16
C LEU A 343 -14.60 -8.31 7.50
N PRO A 344 -13.82 -9.38 7.78
CA PRO A 344 -12.97 -9.43 8.96
C PRO A 344 -11.94 -8.30 9.05
N GLN A 345 -11.40 -7.85 7.91
CA GLN A 345 -10.50 -6.71 7.86
C GLN A 345 -11.21 -5.41 8.26
N VAL A 346 -12.40 -5.13 7.71
CA VAL A 346 -13.24 -3.99 8.11
C VAL A 346 -13.48 -4.02 9.61
N ARG A 347 -13.86 -5.17 10.18
CA ARG A 347 -14.09 -5.35 11.62
C ARG A 347 -12.85 -5.07 12.47
N GLY A 348 -11.66 -5.44 12.00
CA GLY A 348 -10.40 -5.30 12.73
C GLY A 348 -9.84 -3.87 12.77
N MET A 349 -10.18 -3.00 11.80
CA MET A 349 -9.56 -1.67 11.64
C MET A 349 -9.81 -0.74 12.82
N TYR A 350 -11.02 -0.70 13.35
CA TYR A 350 -11.41 0.18 14.44
C TYR A 350 -10.59 -0.03 15.72
N ALA A 351 -10.46 -1.27 16.17
CA ALA A 351 -9.80 -1.59 17.44
C ALA A 351 -8.31 -1.21 17.44
N GLY A 352 -7.62 -1.44 16.33
CA GLY A 352 -6.20 -1.09 16.17
C GLY A 352 -5.95 0.42 16.22
N ASP A 353 -6.78 1.20 15.51
CA ASP A 353 -6.67 2.67 15.50
C ASP A 353 -6.99 3.27 16.89
N GLN A 354 -8.04 2.82 17.53
CA GLN A 354 -8.44 3.28 18.87
C GLN A 354 -7.35 3.00 19.92
N SER A 355 -6.73 1.81 19.92
CA SER A 355 -5.67 1.47 20.88
C SER A 355 -4.49 2.43 20.77
N ARG A 356 -4.04 2.71 19.55
CA ARG A 356 -2.94 3.63 19.26
C ARG A 356 -3.27 5.07 19.71
N LYS A 357 -4.43 5.58 19.34
CA LYS A 357 -4.86 6.95 19.65
C LYS A 357 -5.11 7.18 21.13
N LYS A 358 -5.66 6.20 21.86
CA LYS A 358 -5.82 6.28 23.32
C LYS A 358 -4.49 6.56 24.02
N THR A 359 -3.40 5.88 23.59
CA THR A 359 -2.07 6.14 24.12
C THR A 359 -1.60 7.58 23.82
N LEU A 360 -1.82 8.08 22.60
CA LEU A 360 -1.46 9.46 22.25
C LEU A 360 -2.23 10.50 23.08
N VAL A 361 -3.50 10.28 23.36
CA VAL A 361 -4.34 11.15 24.19
C VAL A 361 -3.89 11.09 25.66
N GLU A 362 -3.65 9.90 26.20
CA GLU A 362 -3.24 9.68 27.58
C GLU A 362 -1.92 10.35 27.94
N TYR A 363 -1.00 10.44 26.97
CA TYR A 363 0.32 11.05 27.14
C TYR A 363 0.43 12.48 26.56
N GLY A 364 -0.70 13.14 26.29
CA GLY A 364 -0.77 14.55 25.91
C GLY A 364 -0.25 14.90 24.52
N PHE A 365 -0.18 13.95 23.59
CA PHE A 365 0.18 14.21 22.19
C PHE A 365 -1.01 14.67 21.35
N ARG A 366 -2.24 14.24 21.71
CA ARG A 366 -3.48 14.59 21.02
C ARG A 366 -4.60 14.89 22.01
N LEU A 367 -5.56 15.70 21.57
CA LEU A 367 -6.80 15.95 22.32
C LEU A 367 -7.71 14.71 22.28
N PRO A 368 -8.64 14.57 23.26
CA PRO A 368 -9.64 13.50 23.25
C PRO A 368 -10.45 13.42 21.95
N SER A 369 -10.74 14.56 21.32
CA SER A 369 -11.42 14.61 20.00
C SER A 369 -10.73 13.85 18.89
N ALA A 370 -9.43 13.62 18.97
CA ALA A 370 -8.68 12.81 18.00
C ALA A 370 -9.15 11.33 17.96
N LEU A 371 -9.82 10.84 19.02
CA LEU A 371 -10.43 9.52 19.06
C LEU A 371 -11.58 9.37 18.08
N ASP A 372 -12.24 10.48 17.71
CA ASP A 372 -13.37 10.48 16.77
C ASP A 372 -12.93 10.54 15.29
N ASN A 373 -11.67 10.88 15.02
CA ASN A 373 -11.05 10.65 13.71
C ASN A 373 -10.64 9.18 13.58
N ARG A 374 -11.54 8.32 13.19
CA ARG A 374 -11.41 6.87 13.22
C ARG A 374 -12.08 6.21 12.01
N PRO A 375 -11.74 4.96 11.67
CA PRO A 375 -12.61 4.21 10.77
C PRO A 375 -13.96 3.94 11.44
N LEU A 376 -14.96 3.64 10.63
CA LEU A 376 -16.22 3.10 11.13
C LEU A 376 -15.97 1.84 11.95
N ASN A 377 -16.69 1.65 13.05
CA ASN A 377 -16.80 0.35 13.65
C ASN A 377 -17.71 -0.56 12.77
N PHE A 378 -17.75 -1.84 13.06
CA PHE A 378 -18.44 -2.77 12.16
C PHE A 378 -19.97 -2.56 12.15
N GLU A 379 -20.58 -2.23 13.29
CA GLU A 379 -22.01 -1.94 13.39
C GLU A 379 -22.38 -0.65 12.64
N GLU A 380 -21.52 0.38 12.70
CA GLU A 380 -21.69 1.61 11.92
C GLU A 380 -21.55 1.36 10.43
N PHE A 381 -20.61 0.49 10.03
CA PHE A 381 -20.47 0.06 8.63
C PHE A 381 -21.75 -0.64 8.16
N GLU A 382 -22.25 -1.62 8.91
CA GLU A 382 -23.49 -2.34 8.58
C GLU A 382 -24.70 -1.39 8.48
N SER A 383 -24.81 -0.42 9.35
CA SER A 383 -25.91 0.54 9.36
C SER A 383 -25.99 1.45 8.11
N LYS A 384 -24.87 1.55 7.36
CA LYS A 384 -24.79 2.35 6.13
C LYS A 384 -25.06 1.52 4.86
N LEU A 385 -25.30 0.21 4.98
CA LEU A 385 -25.55 -0.67 3.84
C LEU A 385 -27.03 -0.66 3.47
N ASP A 386 -27.34 -0.27 2.23
CA ASP A 386 -28.69 -0.46 1.65
C ASP A 386 -28.81 -1.89 1.12
N GLN A 387 -28.01 -2.27 0.12
CA GLN A 387 -27.93 -3.60 -0.45
C GLN A 387 -26.49 -4.05 -0.58
N ILE A 388 -26.20 -5.28 -0.15
CA ILE A 388 -24.86 -5.84 -0.17
C ILE A 388 -24.81 -7.19 -0.89
N LEU A 389 -23.87 -7.32 -1.83
CA LEU A 389 -23.47 -8.56 -2.48
C LEU A 389 -22.10 -9.00 -1.98
N CYS A 390 -22.05 -10.06 -1.20
CA CYS A 390 -20.80 -10.71 -0.83
C CYS A 390 -20.37 -11.68 -1.93
N VAL A 391 -19.14 -11.53 -2.40
CA VAL A 391 -18.55 -12.36 -3.46
C VAL A 391 -17.35 -13.11 -2.91
N SER A 392 -17.39 -14.43 -2.96
CA SER A 392 -16.30 -15.27 -2.46
C SER A 392 -16.31 -16.66 -3.08
N ALA A 393 -15.15 -17.30 -3.20
CA ALA A 393 -15.04 -18.73 -3.50
C ALA A 393 -15.24 -19.61 -2.24
N THR A 394 -15.11 -19.02 -1.06
CA THR A 394 -15.18 -19.63 0.26
C THR A 394 -15.85 -18.67 1.25
N PRO A 395 -17.18 -18.41 1.13
CA PRO A 395 -17.88 -17.56 2.09
C PRO A 395 -17.68 -18.05 3.53
N GLY A 396 -17.59 -17.10 4.47
CA GLY A 396 -17.37 -17.41 5.89
C GLY A 396 -18.68 -17.57 6.69
N GLU A 397 -18.56 -17.69 8.00
CA GLU A 397 -19.69 -17.82 8.92
C GLU A 397 -20.58 -16.56 8.88
N TYR A 398 -19.97 -15.37 8.78
CA TYR A 398 -20.73 -14.13 8.74
C TYR A 398 -21.67 -14.05 7.55
N GLU A 399 -21.20 -14.42 6.37
CA GLU A 399 -22.03 -14.47 5.16
C GLU A 399 -23.15 -15.51 5.32
N ALA A 400 -22.84 -16.70 5.84
CA ALA A 400 -23.82 -17.77 6.05
C ALA A 400 -24.93 -17.39 7.04
N ASP A 401 -24.61 -16.59 8.06
CA ASP A 401 -25.56 -16.15 9.08
C ASP A 401 -26.48 -15.01 8.60
N HIS A 402 -26.04 -14.21 7.62
CA HIS A 402 -26.75 -13.00 7.20
C HIS A 402 -27.38 -13.11 5.81
N GLU A 403 -26.94 -14.04 4.97
CA GLU A 403 -27.44 -14.14 3.59
C GLU A 403 -28.89 -14.57 3.53
N LEU A 404 -29.70 -13.79 2.82
CA LEU A 404 -31.08 -14.14 2.49
C LEU A 404 -31.19 -14.99 1.22
N LEU A 405 -30.14 -14.92 0.38
CA LEU A 405 -30.02 -15.71 -0.84
C LEU A 405 -28.57 -16.01 -1.13
N ARG A 406 -28.27 -17.26 -1.51
CA ARG A 406 -27.00 -17.69 -2.07
C ARG A 406 -27.15 -18.13 -3.51
N ALA A 407 -26.35 -17.53 -4.40
CA ALA A 407 -26.18 -18.01 -5.76
C ALA A 407 -24.84 -18.71 -5.91
N GLU A 408 -24.84 -19.94 -6.45
CA GLU A 408 -23.61 -20.67 -6.74
C GLU A 408 -23.19 -20.49 -8.19
N GLN A 409 -21.90 -20.35 -8.43
CA GLN A 409 -21.27 -20.25 -9.73
C GLN A 409 -20.01 -21.12 -9.76
N VAL A 410 -20.20 -22.40 -10.09
CA VAL A 410 -19.16 -23.44 -10.08
C VAL A 410 -18.57 -23.63 -11.49
N ILE A 411 -19.38 -23.47 -12.53
CA ILE A 411 -18.96 -23.71 -13.91
C ILE A 411 -17.99 -22.64 -14.41
N ARG A 412 -16.83 -23.09 -14.88
CA ARG A 412 -15.87 -22.24 -15.62
C ARG A 412 -16.17 -22.31 -17.11
N PRO A 413 -16.37 -21.16 -17.79
CA PRO A 413 -16.61 -21.14 -19.23
C PRO A 413 -15.51 -21.79 -20.08
N THR A 414 -14.28 -21.85 -19.56
CA THR A 414 -13.14 -22.49 -20.20
C THR A 414 -13.14 -24.01 -20.11
N GLY A 415 -14.06 -24.62 -19.37
CA GLY A 415 -14.13 -26.04 -19.12
C GLY A 415 -13.07 -26.59 -18.16
N LEU A 416 -12.21 -25.72 -17.57
CA LEU A 416 -11.14 -26.14 -16.67
C LEU A 416 -11.70 -26.78 -15.39
N LEU A 417 -11.20 -27.96 -15.08
CA LEU A 417 -11.55 -28.72 -13.87
C LEU A 417 -10.78 -28.20 -12.66
N ASP A 418 -11.31 -28.38 -11.47
CA ASP A 418 -10.51 -28.26 -10.27
C ASP A 418 -9.40 -29.33 -10.27
N PRO A 419 -8.18 -29.01 -9.76
CA PRO A 419 -7.04 -29.92 -9.85
C PRO A 419 -7.25 -31.19 -9.01
N PRO A 420 -6.75 -32.36 -9.47
CA PRO A 420 -6.70 -33.53 -8.61
C PRO A 420 -5.75 -33.31 -7.44
N ILE A 421 -6.08 -33.86 -6.28
CA ILE A 421 -5.30 -33.73 -5.05
C ILE A 421 -4.73 -35.09 -4.69
N GLU A 422 -3.42 -35.12 -4.45
CA GLU A 422 -2.71 -36.30 -3.92
C GLU A 422 -2.18 -36.00 -2.52
N VAL A 423 -2.39 -36.92 -1.59
CA VAL A 423 -1.84 -36.82 -0.22
C VAL A 423 -0.65 -37.77 -0.12
N ARG A 424 0.51 -37.25 0.25
CA ARG A 424 1.77 -38.00 0.41
C ARG A 424 2.34 -37.84 1.81
N PRO A 425 3.14 -38.81 2.34
CA PRO A 425 3.69 -38.74 3.67
C PRO A 425 4.66 -37.53 3.83
N VAL A 426 4.81 -37.05 5.07
CA VAL A 426 5.75 -35.98 5.41
C VAL A 426 7.20 -36.47 5.37
N GLU A 427 7.44 -37.74 5.69
CA GLU A 427 8.79 -38.31 5.60
C GLU A 427 9.29 -38.34 4.14
N GLY A 428 10.42 -37.70 3.89
CA GLY A 428 10.99 -37.56 2.53
C GLY A 428 10.32 -36.47 1.67
N GLN A 429 9.44 -35.64 2.21
CA GLN A 429 8.67 -34.63 1.46
C GLN A 429 9.55 -33.68 0.61
N ILE A 430 10.76 -33.35 1.07
CA ILE A 430 11.63 -32.40 0.35
C ILE A 430 12.25 -33.06 -0.89
N ASP A 431 12.71 -34.30 -0.78
CA ASP A 431 13.30 -35.04 -1.92
C ASP A 431 12.24 -35.36 -2.97
N ASP A 432 11.05 -35.76 -2.52
CA ASP A 432 9.89 -35.98 -3.39
C ASP A 432 9.48 -34.70 -4.10
N LEU A 433 9.37 -33.57 -3.36
CA LEU A 433 9.06 -32.25 -3.91
C LEU A 433 10.06 -31.83 -4.98
N ILE A 434 11.36 -32.00 -4.75
CA ILE A 434 12.39 -31.65 -5.74
C ILE A 434 12.25 -32.48 -7.00
N SER A 435 11.93 -33.76 -6.87
CA SER A 435 11.69 -34.65 -8.01
C SER A 435 10.49 -34.17 -8.83
N GLU A 436 9.38 -33.82 -8.19
CA GLU A 436 8.18 -33.29 -8.84
C GLU A 436 8.43 -31.91 -9.47
N VAL A 437 9.13 -31.02 -8.77
CA VAL A 437 9.53 -29.71 -9.30
C VAL A 437 10.33 -29.87 -10.60
N ASN A 438 11.35 -30.71 -10.60
CA ASN A 438 12.16 -30.94 -11.79
C ASN A 438 11.33 -31.49 -12.95
N ARG A 439 10.40 -32.40 -12.68
CA ARG A 439 9.50 -32.97 -13.69
C ARG A 439 8.63 -31.86 -14.34
N GLU A 440 8.03 -30.98 -13.53
CA GLU A 440 7.15 -29.93 -14.05
C GLU A 440 7.95 -28.81 -14.75
N VAL A 441 9.12 -28.47 -14.25
CA VAL A 441 10.02 -27.48 -14.87
C VAL A 441 10.53 -27.97 -16.23
N GLU A 442 10.88 -29.27 -16.37
CA GLU A 442 11.25 -29.87 -17.65
C GLU A 442 10.12 -29.83 -18.70
N ARG A 443 8.86 -29.88 -18.23
CA ARG A 443 7.66 -29.72 -19.06
C ARG A 443 7.36 -28.24 -19.39
N GLY A 444 8.10 -27.31 -18.80
CA GLY A 444 7.95 -25.87 -19.02
C GLY A 444 6.89 -25.19 -18.16
N PHE A 445 6.42 -25.87 -17.10
CA PHE A 445 5.44 -25.34 -16.17
C PHE A 445 6.07 -24.66 -14.95
N LYS A 446 5.25 -23.95 -14.19
CA LYS A 446 5.63 -23.27 -12.94
C LYS A 446 5.09 -24.02 -11.73
N VAL A 447 5.82 -23.90 -10.63
CA VAL A 447 5.49 -24.58 -9.37
C VAL A 447 5.30 -23.56 -8.24
N LEU A 448 4.29 -23.80 -7.43
CA LEU A 448 4.00 -23.04 -6.22
C LEU A 448 4.18 -23.94 -5.01
N VAL A 449 4.96 -23.50 -4.01
CA VAL A 449 5.19 -24.27 -2.76
C VAL A 449 4.76 -23.43 -1.56
N THR A 450 3.94 -24.01 -0.68
CA THR A 450 3.50 -23.33 0.54
C THR A 450 4.12 -23.95 1.77
N THR A 451 4.69 -23.08 2.64
CA THR A 451 5.31 -23.44 3.92
C THR A 451 4.55 -22.80 5.10
N LEU A 452 4.89 -23.19 6.35
CA LEU A 452 4.27 -22.67 7.55
C LEU A 452 4.95 -21.42 8.14
N THR A 453 6.25 -21.25 7.89
CA THR A 453 7.04 -20.15 8.49
C THR A 453 7.96 -19.48 7.47
N LYS A 454 8.33 -18.22 7.75
CA LYS A 454 9.31 -17.47 6.94
C LYS A 454 10.64 -18.23 6.82
N ARG A 455 11.17 -18.67 7.97
CA ARG A 455 12.43 -19.38 8.01
C ARG A 455 12.39 -20.65 7.15
N MET A 456 11.30 -21.42 7.22
CA MET A 456 11.14 -22.64 6.40
C MET A 456 11.10 -22.28 4.90
N ALA A 457 10.48 -21.16 4.52
CA ALA A 457 10.46 -20.68 3.13
C ALA A 457 11.86 -20.26 2.65
N GLU A 458 12.61 -19.56 3.50
CA GLU A 458 13.98 -19.13 3.22
C GLU A 458 14.92 -20.34 3.11
N ASP A 459 14.96 -21.22 4.13
CA ASP A 459 15.80 -22.42 4.16
C ASP A 459 15.50 -23.35 2.96
N LEU A 460 14.22 -23.52 2.59
CA LEU A 460 13.83 -24.32 1.42
C LEU A 460 14.25 -23.68 0.10
N THR A 461 14.12 -22.35 0.01
CA THR A 461 14.55 -21.60 -1.20
C THR A 461 16.05 -21.73 -1.41
N ASP A 462 16.85 -21.60 -0.34
CA ASP A 462 18.30 -21.75 -0.43
C ASP A 462 18.68 -23.18 -0.81
N TYR A 463 18.04 -24.18 -0.21
CA TYR A 463 18.27 -25.57 -0.54
C TYR A 463 17.94 -25.91 -2.02
N MET A 464 16.80 -25.41 -2.54
CA MET A 464 16.41 -25.58 -3.94
C MET A 464 17.39 -24.87 -4.90
N ARG A 465 17.88 -23.68 -4.50
CA ARG A 465 18.88 -22.93 -5.27
C ARG A 465 20.20 -23.68 -5.36
N ASP A 466 20.66 -24.28 -4.26
CA ASP A 466 21.87 -25.12 -4.21
C ASP A 466 21.70 -26.38 -5.07
N ALA A 467 20.48 -26.90 -5.19
CA ALA A 467 20.13 -27.99 -6.10
C ALA A 467 20.02 -27.55 -7.59
N GLY A 468 20.26 -26.26 -7.90
CA GLY A 468 20.25 -25.73 -9.26
C GLY A 468 18.88 -25.31 -9.80
N ILE A 469 17.85 -25.26 -8.96
CA ILE A 469 16.50 -24.85 -9.34
C ILE A 469 16.40 -23.32 -9.30
N ARG A 470 15.79 -22.71 -10.31
CA ARG A 470 15.51 -21.27 -10.35
C ARG A 470 14.30 -20.97 -9.47
N VAL A 471 14.53 -20.52 -8.25
CA VAL A 471 13.53 -20.34 -7.19
C VAL A 471 13.61 -18.94 -6.58
N LYS A 472 12.45 -18.38 -6.24
CA LYS A 472 12.28 -17.19 -5.38
C LYS A 472 11.32 -17.49 -4.25
N TYR A 473 11.42 -16.74 -3.15
CA TYR A 473 10.45 -16.79 -2.06
C TYR A 473 9.64 -15.49 -1.97
N LEU A 474 8.46 -15.60 -1.35
CA LEU A 474 7.54 -14.48 -1.14
C LEU A 474 7.02 -14.48 0.29
N HIS A 475 7.22 -13.38 1.03
CA HIS A 475 6.73 -13.19 2.40
C HIS A 475 6.13 -11.79 2.66
N SER A 476 5.64 -11.56 3.89
CA SER A 476 4.92 -10.35 4.27
C SER A 476 5.73 -9.05 4.22
N ASP A 477 7.07 -9.15 4.31
CA ASP A 477 7.96 -7.99 4.39
C ASP A 477 8.40 -7.50 3.01
N ILE A 478 8.02 -8.23 1.95
CA ILE A 478 8.25 -7.82 0.56
C ILE A 478 7.23 -6.75 0.20
N ASP A 479 7.71 -5.65 -0.28
CA ASP A 479 6.92 -4.50 -0.68
C ASP A 479 6.00 -4.83 -1.89
N THR A 480 4.95 -4.04 -2.06
CA THR A 480 3.92 -4.28 -3.09
C THR A 480 4.48 -4.22 -4.51
N LEU A 481 5.42 -3.32 -4.79
CA LEU A 481 6.06 -3.20 -6.10
C LEU A 481 6.98 -4.38 -6.38
N GLU A 482 7.81 -4.76 -5.41
CA GLU A 482 8.68 -5.93 -5.52
C GLU A 482 7.86 -7.21 -5.69
N ARG A 483 6.73 -7.35 -4.98
CA ARG A 483 5.80 -8.47 -5.15
C ARG A 483 5.26 -8.54 -6.59
N ALA A 484 4.84 -7.41 -7.15
CA ALA A 484 4.38 -7.35 -8.54
C ALA A 484 5.48 -7.74 -9.53
N GLN A 485 6.73 -7.30 -9.27
CA GLN A 485 7.89 -7.65 -10.06
C GLN A 485 8.20 -9.16 -9.97
N ILE A 486 8.15 -9.77 -8.79
CA ILE A 486 8.35 -11.22 -8.61
C ILE A 486 7.32 -12.03 -9.43
N ILE A 487 6.05 -11.64 -9.40
CA ILE A 487 4.99 -12.29 -10.17
C ILE A 487 5.24 -12.15 -11.68
N ARG A 488 5.61 -10.97 -12.13
CA ARG A 488 5.98 -10.71 -13.51
C ARG A 488 7.18 -11.54 -13.97
N ASP A 489 8.24 -11.58 -13.16
CA ASP A 489 9.47 -12.33 -13.45
C ASP A 489 9.17 -13.84 -13.61
N MET A 490 8.29 -14.40 -12.78
CA MET A 490 7.85 -15.79 -12.89
C MET A 490 7.16 -16.04 -14.24
N ARG A 491 6.25 -15.15 -14.65
CA ARG A 491 5.54 -15.24 -15.94
C ARG A 491 6.44 -15.00 -17.14
N LEU A 492 7.52 -14.22 -16.98
CA LEU A 492 8.56 -13.99 -17.99
C LEU A 492 9.64 -15.09 -18.02
N ASN A 493 9.47 -16.20 -17.30
CA ASN A 493 10.42 -17.31 -17.22
C ASN A 493 11.80 -16.97 -16.60
N VAL A 494 11.90 -15.94 -15.77
CA VAL A 494 13.12 -15.62 -15.03
C VAL A 494 13.43 -16.71 -14.00
N PHE A 495 12.37 -17.24 -13.35
CA PHE A 495 12.45 -18.38 -12.43
C PHE A 495 11.23 -19.29 -12.56
N ASP A 496 11.29 -20.50 -11.95
CA ASP A 496 10.29 -21.54 -12.15
C ASP A 496 9.48 -21.88 -10.90
N VAL A 497 10.06 -21.69 -9.72
CA VAL A 497 9.46 -22.07 -8.44
C VAL A 497 9.26 -20.84 -7.57
N LEU A 498 8.06 -20.68 -7.04
CA LEU A 498 7.75 -19.67 -6.04
C LEU A 498 7.42 -20.35 -4.71
N VAL A 499 8.24 -20.09 -3.69
CA VAL A 499 8.02 -20.55 -2.32
C VAL A 499 7.39 -19.45 -1.50
N GLY A 500 6.36 -19.75 -0.72
CA GLY A 500 5.76 -18.71 0.11
C GLY A 500 4.93 -19.27 1.26
N ILE A 501 4.43 -18.37 2.11
CA ILE A 501 3.56 -18.69 3.23
C ILE A 501 2.12 -18.42 2.82
N ASN A 502 1.53 -17.42 3.41
CA ASN A 502 0.12 -17.05 3.30
C ASN A 502 -0.21 -16.23 2.03
N LEU A 503 0.78 -15.53 1.51
CA LEU A 503 0.62 -14.55 0.43
C LEU A 503 0.31 -15.16 -0.94
N LEU A 504 0.30 -16.50 -1.01
CA LEU A 504 -0.02 -17.24 -2.22
C LEU A 504 -1.54 -17.45 -2.41
N ARG A 505 -2.36 -17.05 -1.44
CA ARG A 505 -3.82 -17.25 -1.49
C ARG A 505 -4.55 -16.27 -2.40
N GLU A 506 -4.13 -15.00 -2.43
CA GLU A 506 -4.89 -13.91 -3.05
C GLU A 506 -4.06 -13.11 -4.03
N GLY A 507 -4.71 -12.61 -5.10
CA GLY A 507 -4.08 -11.72 -6.07
C GLY A 507 -3.03 -12.36 -6.98
N LEU A 508 -2.79 -13.69 -6.90
CA LEU A 508 -1.93 -14.40 -7.84
C LEU A 508 -2.75 -14.97 -9.00
N ASP A 509 -2.60 -14.36 -10.15
CA ASP A 509 -3.18 -14.85 -11.41
C ASP A 509 -2.08 -15.31 -12.36
N ILE A 510 -1.61 -16.54 -12.14
CA ILE A 510 -0.50 -17.16 -12.91
C ILE A 510 -1.01 -18.46 -13.56
N PRO A 511 -1.52 -18.40 -14.81
CA PRO A 511 -2.04 -19.59 -15.50
C PRO A 511 -0.98 -20.66 -15.78
N GLU A 512 0.28 -20.31 -15.71
CA GLU A 512 1.42 -21.17 -15.99
C GLU A 512 1.71 -22.17 -14.85
N ILE A 513 1.05 -22.03 -13.66
CA ILE A 513 1.22 -22.95 -12.53
C ILE A 513 0.52 -24.28 -12.82
N ALA A 514 1.29 -25.37 -12.86
CA ALA A 514 0.78 -26.73 -12.98
C ALA A 514 0.84 -27.51 -11.66
N LEU A 515 1.81 -27.24 -10.79
CA LEU A 515 1.91 -27.92 -9.50
C LEU A 515 1.77 -26.92 -8.35
N VAL A 516 0.92 -27.26 -7.40
CA VAL A 516 0.85 -26.62 -6.08
C VAL A 516 1.21 -27.66 -5.02
N ALA A 517 2.31 -27.44 -4.31
CA ALA A 517 2.76 -28.29 -3.22
C ALA A 517 2.49 -27.63 -1.85
N ILE A 518 1.83 -28.34 -0.97
CA ILE A 518 1.48 -27.88 0.38
C ILE A 518 2.24 -28.74 1.39
N LEU A 519 3.30 -28.19 1.97
CA LEU A 519 4.10 -28.86 2.98
C LEU A 519 3.40 -28.83 4.34
N ASP A 520 3.57 -29.89 5.13
CA ASP A 520 2.98 -30.02 6.47
C ASP A 520 1.48 -29.65 6.47
N ALA A 521 0.70 -30.26 5.58
CA ALA A 521 -0.71 -29.95 5.41
C ALA A 521 -1.57 -30.38 6.60
N ASP A 522 -1.09 -31.31 7.42
CA ASP A 522 -1.75 -31.81 8.65
C ASP A 522 -1.51 -30.94 9.89
N LYS A 523 -0.73 -29.88 9.80
CA LYS A 523 -0.52 -28.94 10.91
C LYS A 523 -1.67 -27.94 10.98
N GLU A 524 -2.78 -28.35 11.61
CA GLU A 524 -3.97 -27.51 11.73
C GLU A 524 -3.69 -26.10 12.27
N GLY A 525 -4.39 -25.13 11.72
CA GLY A 525 -4.29 -23.75 12.10
C GLY A 525 -4.74 -22.81 10.97
N PHE A 526 -4.63 -21.51 11.17
CA PHE A 526 -5.07 -20.50 10.21
C PHE A 526 -4.52 -20.70 8.78
N LEU A 527 -3.27 -21.20 8.66
CA LEU A 527 -2.61 -21.44 7.37
C LEU A 527 -3.04 -22.73 6.67
N ARG A 528 -3.70 -23.63 7.38
CA ARG A 528 -4.15 -24.94 6.91
C ARG A 528 -5.64 -25.17 7.23
N SER A 529 -6.40 -24.07 7.41
CA SER A 529 -7.87 -24.16 7.49
C SER A 529 -8.45 -24.57 6.13
N GLU A 530 -9.66 -25.09 6.11
CA GLU A 530 -10.42 -25.43 4.90
C GLU A 530 -10.36 -24.32 3.85
N THR A 531 -10.76 -23.10 4.24
CA THR A 531 -10.70 -21.91 3.36
C THR A 531 -9.31 -21.69 2.78
N SER A 532 -8.26 -21.79 3.60
CA SER A 532 -6.88 -21.61 3.18
C SER A 532 -6.43 -22.66 2.16
N LEU A 533 -6.81 -23.91 2.39
CA LEU A 533 -6.49 -25.02 1.49
C LEU A 533 -7.21 -24.86 0.15
N ILE A 534 -8.54 -24.60 0.15
CA ILE A 534 -9.32 -24.39 -1.08
C ILE A 534 -8.76 -23.23 -1.91
N GLN A 535 -8.41 -22.12 -1.30
CA GLN A 535 -7.81 -20.97 -1.97
C GLN A 535 -6.45 -21.31 -2.60
N THR A 536 -5.64 -22.09 -1.91
CA THR A 536 -4.32 -22.52 -2.38
C THR A 536 -4.44 -23.52 -3.53
N ILE A 537 -5.30 -24.52 -3.40
CA ILE A 537 -5.65 -25.51 -4.43
C ILE A 537 -6.11 -24.79 -5.71
N GLY A 538 -6.97 -23.79 -5.57
CA GLY A 538 -7.51 -23.01 -6.67
C GLY A 538 -6.45 -22.28 -7.53
N ARG A 539 -5.18 -22.19 -7.10
CA ARG A 539 -4.10 -21.61 -7.92
C ARG A 539 -3.71 -22.51 -9.09
N ALA A 540 -3.83 -23.83 -8.94
CA ALA A 540 -3.59 -24.77 -10.04
C ALA A 540 -4.81 -24.94 -10.99
N ALA A 541 -6.00 -24.44 -10.63
CA ALA A 541 -7.24 -24.63 -11.38
C ALA A 541 -7.32 -23.82 -12.70
N ARG A 542 -6.27 -23.05 -13.05
CA ARG A 542 -6.20 -22.27 -14.30
C ARG A 542 -5.37 -22.96 -15.39
N ASN A 543 -4.79 -24.10 -15.07
CA ASN A 543 -4.01 -24.92 -15.98
C ASN A 543 -4.72 -26.28 -16.19
N SER A 544 -4.84 -26.73 -17.42
CA SER A 544 -5.44 -28.04 -17.75
C SER A 544 -4.63 -29.22 -17.18
N GLU A 545 -3.32 -29.01 -16.96
CA GLU A 545 -2.41 -29.99 -16.35
C GLU A 545 -2.22 -29.76 -14.83
N GLY A 546 -3.06 -28.87 -14.24
CA GLY A 546 -2.96 -28.49 -12.83
C GLY A 546 -3.21 -29.67 -11.89
N HIS A 547 -2.34 -29.86 -10.88
CA HIS A 547 -2.50 -30.83 -9.81
C HIS A 547 -1.93 -30.31 -8.48
N VAL A 548 -2.33 -30.93 -7.39
CA VAL A 548 -1.93 -30.51 -6.03
C VAL A 548 -1.37 -31.71 -5.26
N ILE A 549 -0.26 -31.51 -4.58
CA ILE A 549 0.31 -32.47 -3.63
C ILE A 549 0.24 -31.89 -2.22
N MET A 550 -0.41 -32.60 -1.32
CA MET A 550 -0.44 -32.30 0.12
C MET A 550 0.47 -33.28 0.86
N TYR A 551 1.49 -32.78 1.52
CA TYR A 551 2.33 -33.60 2.38
C TYR A 551 1.75 -33.62 3.80
N ALA A 552 1.29 -34.81 4.22
CA ALA A 552 0.60 -34.99 5.49
C ALA A 552 0.72 -36.47 5.94
N ASP A 553 0.91 -36.69 7.25
CA ASP A 553 0.91 -38.01 7.84
C ASP A 553 -0.52 -38.47 8.25
N SER A 554 -1.43 -37.49 8.39
CA SER A 554 -2.84 -37.75 8.70
C SER A 554 -3.74 -36.76 8.00
N ILE A 555 -4.92 -37.19 7.56
CA ILE A 555 -5.93 -36.30 6.96
C ILE A 555 -6.73 -35.65 8.09
N THR A 556 -6.56 -34.33 8.24
CA THR A 556 -7.30 -33.49 9.19
C THR A 556 -8.72 -33.20 8.70
N ASP A 557 -9.58 -32.67 9.56
CA ASP A 557 -10.96 -32.32 9.18
C ASP A 557 -10.96 -31.19 8.15
N SER A 558 -10.08 -30.21 8.29
CA SER A 558 -9.90 -29.13 7.28
C SER A 558 -9.43 -29.65 5.93
N MET A 559 -8.51 -30.62 5.91
CA MET A 559 -8.07 -31.26 4.66
C MET A 559 -9.20 -32.05 4.01
N ARG A 560 -9.94 -32.82 4.81
CA ARG A 560 -11.06 -33.62 4.31
C ARG A 560 -12.11 -32.73 3.66
N ALA A 561 -12.56 -31.67 4.33
CA ALA A 561 -13.52 -30.73 3.80
C ALA A 561 -13.03 -30.07 2.49
N ALA A 562 -11.76 -29.67 2.43
CA ALA A 562 -11.18 -29.06 1.21
C ALA A 562 -11.08 -30.07 0.05
N ILE A 563 -10.75 -31.33 0.32
CA ILE A 563 -10.68 -32.39 -0.70
C ILE A 563 -12.10 -32.69 -1.23
N GLU A 564 -13.05 -32.94 -0.34
CA GLU A 564 -14.45 -33.27 -0.69
C GLU A 564 -15.08 -32.15 -1.52
N GLU A 565 -14.90 -30.88 -1.15
CA GLU A 565 -15.43 -29.74 -1.88
C GLU A 565 -14.76 -29.59 -3.26
N THR A 566 -13.45 -29.81 -3.34
CA THR A 566 -12.73 -29.77 -4.63
C THR A 566 -13.21 -30.88 -5.57
N GLU A 567 -13.42 -32.10 -5.05
CA GLU A 567 -13.97 -33.22 -5.81
C GLU A 567 -15.41 -32.97 -6.25
N ARG A 568 -16.26 -32.40 -5.38
CA ARG A 568 -17.63 -31.98 -5.71
C ARG A 568 -17.63 -31.02 -6.92
N ARG A 569 -16.82 -29.95 -6.82
CA ARG A 569 -16.71 -28.93 -7.89
C ARG A 569 -16.18 -29.55 -9.19
N ARG A 570 -15.19 -30.43 -9.10
CA ARG A 570 -14.62 -31.14 -10.25
C ARG A 570 -15.66 -32.01 -10.95
N ALA A 571 -16.47 -32.77 -10.18
CA ALA A 571 -17.53 -33.63 -10.74
C ALA A 571 -18.61 -32.84 -11.46
N ILE A 572 -19.04 -31.69 -10.89
CA ILE A 572 -20.04 -30.79 -11.52
C ILE A 572 -19.50 -30.24 -12.84
N GLN A 573 -18.27 -29.74 -12.84
CA GLN A 573 -17.65 -29.20 -14.05
C GLN A 573 -17.43 -30.27 -15.11
N GLN A 574 -17.05 -31.47 -14.72
CA GLN A 574 -16.86 -32.58 -15.66
C GLN A 574 -18.17 -32.99 -16.31
N ALA A 575 -19.24 -33.15 -15.54
CA ALA A 575 -20.59 -33.46 -16.07
C ALA A 575 -21.06 -32.39 -17.09
N TYR A 576 -20.85 -31.12 -16.75
CA TYR A 576 -21.17 -30.00 -17.65
C TYR A 576 -20.35 -30.06 -18.96
N ASN A 577 -19.04 -30.33 -18.86
CA ASN A 577 -18.17 -30.44 -20.04
C ASN A 577 -18.58 -31.60 -20.95
N GLU A 578 -18.97 -32.73 -20.39
CA GLU A 578 -19.46 -33.91 -21.14
C GLU A 578 -20.77 -33.62 -21.87
N GLU A 579 -21.73 -32.97 -21.17
CA GLU A 579 -23.03 -32.59 -21.74
C GLU A 579 -22.90 -31.59 -22.88
N HIS A 580 -22.01 -30.59 -22.74
CA HIS A 580 -21.83 -29.50 -23.68
C HIS A 580 -20.65 -29.73 -24.67
N HIS A 581 -20.00 -30.88 -24.61
CA HIS A 581 -18.85 -31.24 -25.46
C HIS A 581 -17.69 -30.20 -25.38
N ILE A 582 -17.42 -29.68 -24.19
CA ILE A 582 -16.35 -28.69 -23.94
C ILE A 582 -15.03 -29.41 -23.64
N THR A 583 -13.97 -29.06 -24.37
CA THR A 583 -12.62 -29.52 -24.05
C THR A 583 -11.93 -28.47 -23.18
N PRO A 584 -11.44 -28.83 -21.98
CA PRO A 584 -10.71 -27.90 -21.12
C PRO A 584 -9.52 -27.26 -21.81
N THR A 585 -9.38 -25.94 -21.71
CA THR A 585 -8.26 -25.20 -22.31
C THR A 585 -7.60 -24.27 -21.30
N THR A 586 -6.28 -24.31 -21.21
CA THR A 586 -5.51 -23.43 -20.33
C THR A 586 -5.71 -21.98 -20.75
N ILE A 587 -5.97 -21.11 -19.78
CA ILE A 587 -6.13 -19.66 -20.00
C ILE A 587 -4.80 -19.04 -20.42
N LYS A 588 -4.78 -18.35 -21.56
CA LYS A 588 -3.63 -17.55 -21.99
C LYS A 588 -3.93 -16.08 -21.76
N LYS A 589 -3.28 -15.50 -20.76
CA LYS A 589 -3.35 -14.04 -20.49
C LYS A 589 -2.06 -13.36 -20.92
N ALA A 590 -2.14 -12.22 -21.59
CA ALA A 590 -0.98 -11.37 -21.83
C ALA A 590 -0.38 -10.92 -20.49
N VAL A 591 0.94 -10.82 -20.41
CA VAL A 591 1.61 -10.21 -19.25
C VAL A 591 1.37 -8.71 -19.35
N ARG A 592 0.37 -8.21 -18.61
CA ARG A 592 0.09 -6.78 -18.53
C ARG A 592 1.04 -6.13 -17.52
N ASP A 593 1.54 -4.96 -17.85
CA ASP A 593 2.29 -4.14 -16.91
C ASP A 593 1.31 -3.53 -15.88
N LEU A 594 1.13 -4.19 -14.74
CA LEU A 594 0.40 -3.63 -13.60
C LEU A 594 1.06 -2.35 -13.05
N ILE A 595 2.30 -2.10 -13.46
CA ILE A 595 3.13 -0.96 -13.07
C ILE A 595 2.68 0.36 -13.75
N THR A 596 1.90 0.30 -14.85
CA THR A 596 1.48 1.50 -15.60
C THR A 596 0.52 2.40 -14.81
N ILE A 597 -0.18 1.90 -13.80
CA ILE A 597 -1.05 2.74 -12.96
C ILE A 597 -0.24 3.48 -11.88
N SER A 598 0.91 2.94 -11.48
CA SER A 598 1.83 3.59 -10.52
C SER A 598 2.98 4.37 -11.17
N GLN A 599 3.23 4.19 -12.47
CA GLN A 599 4.30 4.88 -13.22
C GLN A 599 3.79 5.89 -14.27
N ALA A 600 2.48 6.08 -14.41
CA ALA A 600 1.92 7.09 -15.33
C ALA A 600 2.17 8.53 -14.88
N ALA A 601 2.94 8.75 -13.81
CA ALA A 601 3.19 10.05 -13.22
C ALA A 601 4.57 10.67 -13.54
N GLU A 602 5.41 10.04 -14.35
CA GLU A 602 6.57 10.75 -14.89
C GLU A 602 6.48 10.81 -16.43
N PRO A 603 6.51 12.00 -17.03
CA PRO A 603 6.78 12.09 -18.45
C PRO A 603 8.16 11.45 -18.66
N VAL A 604 8.20 10.37 -19.42
CA VAL A 604 9.43 9.73 -19.86
C VAL A 604 10.20 10.75 -20.72
N THR A 605 10.89 11.65 -20.05
CA THR A 605 12.08 12.21 -20.64
C THR A 605 13.07 11.07 -20.65
N ASN A 606 13.32 10.51 -21.82
CA ASN A 606 14.44 9.63 -22.10
C ASN A 606 15.77 10.35 -21.79
N LYS A 607 16.02 10.62 -20.52
CA LYS A 607 17.35 10.80 -19.97
C LYS A 607 17.73 9.42 -19.48
N VAL A 608 18.49 8.69 -20.32
CA VAL A 608 19.36 7.64 -19.87
C VAL A 608 20.10 8.21 -18.66
N THR A 609 19.67 7.86 -17.46
CA THR A 609 20.41 8.16 -16.23
C THR A 609 21.68 7.35 -16.32
N LYS A 610 22.75 7.99 -16.77
CA LYS A 610 24.08 7.39 -16.67
C LYS A 610 24.30 7.11 -15.18
N ASP A 611 24.64 5.88 -14.83
CA ASP A 611 25.10 5.53 -13.50
C ASP A 611 26.24 6.46 -13.09
N LEU A 612 26.27 6.87 -11.82
CA LEU A 612 27.30 7.76 -11.28
C LEU A 612 28.73 7.25 -11.59
N GLU A 613 28.89 5.92 -11.70
CA GLU A 613 30.16 5.28 -12.05
C GLU A 613 30.52 5.41 -13.55
N SER A 614 29.54 5.67 -14.41
CA SER A 614 29.71 5.84 -15.86
C SER A 614 29.85 7.30 -16.30
N MET A 615 29.71 8.26 -15.35
CA MET A 615 29.82 9.70 -15.62
C MET A 615 31.28 10.13 -15.67
N ASP A 616 31.62 11.03 -16.61
CA ASP A 616 32.91 11.67 -16.63
C ASP A 616 33.02 12.75 -15.50
N ARG A 617 34.25 13.21 -15.26
CA ARG A 617 34.51 14.21 -14.20
C ARG A 617 33.74 15.52 -14.42
N GLN A 618 33.58 15.95 -15.68
CA GLN A 618 32.92 17.22 -15.98
C GLN A 618 31.42 17.10 -15.77
N GLU A 619 30.84 15.93 -16.07
CA GLU A 619 29.45 15.58 -15.80
C GLU A 619 29.18 15.52 -14.29
N LEU A 620 30.05 14.86 -13.52
CA LEU A 620 29.95 14.79 -12.05
C LEU A 620 30.09 16.19 -11.41
N GLU A 621 31.03 17.05 -11.86
CA GLU A 621 31.19 18.40 -11.36
C GLU A 621 29.98 19.31 -11.70
N LYS A 622 29.33 19.10 -12.86
CA LYS A 622 28.08 19.77 -13.22
C LYS A 622 26.94 19.34 -12.31
N LEU A 623 26.82 18.02 -12.09
CA LEU A 623 25.78 17.45 -11.24
C LEU A 623 25.91 17.94 -9.78
N VAL A 624 27.14 18.05 -9.24
CA VAL A 624 27.39 18.65 -7.92
C VAL A 624 26.94 20.10 -7.86
N LYS A 625 27.19 20.90 -8.91
CA LYS A 625 26.75 22.29 -8.94
C LYS A 625 25.23 22.43 -9.01
N GLU A 626 24.58 21.57 -9.78
CA GLU A 626 23.13 21.53 -9.92
C GLU A 626 22.47 21.13 -8.59
N LEU A 627 22.92 20.04 -7.97
CA LEU A 627 22.43 19.59 -6.66
C LEU A 627 22.67 20.66 -5.57
N THR A 628 23.82 21.35 -5.59
CA THR A 628 24.09 22.43 -4.65
C THR A 628 23.12 23.61 -4.85
N LYS A 629 22.78 23.93 -6.11
CA LYS A 629 21.81 24.98 -6.40
C LYS A 629 20.41 24.62 -5.93
N LYS A 630 19.96 23.40 -6.20
CA LYS A 630 18.65 22.89 -5.76
C LYS A 630 18.57 22.82 -4.23
N MET A 631 19.61 22.31 -3.57
CA MET A 631 19.69 22.27 -2.11
C MET A 631 19.57 23.66 -1.47
N ASN A 632 20.28 24.65 -2.01
CA ASN A 632 20.21 26.01 -1.50
C ASN A 632 18.86 26.66 -1.77
N GLN A 633 18.21 26.31 -2.87
CA GLN A 633 16.87 26.77 -3.21
C GLN A 633 15.85 26.16 -2.26
N ALA A 634 15.87 24.85 -2.05
CA ALA A 634 15.00 24.16 -1.09
C ALA A 634 15.18 24.72 0.34
N ALA A 635 16.44 25.01 0.75
CA ALA A 635 16.70 25.64 2.03
C ALA A 635 16.17 27.08 2.13
N ALA A 636 16.20 27.85 1.04
CA ALA A 636 15.64 29.20 0.98
C ALA A 636 14.10 29.19 1.01
N GLU A 637 13.49 28.14 0.49
CA GLU A 637 12.04 27.89 0.50
C GLU A 637 11.59 27.22 1.81
N LEU A 638 12.49 27.07 2.81
CA LEU A 638 12.27 26.42 4.12
C LEU A 638 11.88 24.94 4.01
N ASN A 639 12.10 24.31 2.86
CA ASN A 639 11.93 22.88 2.67
C ASN A 639 13.22 22.14 3.09
N PHE A 640 13.39 21.99 4.41
CA PHE A 640 14.63 21.43 4.98
C PHE A 640 14.78 19.94 4.70
N GLU A 641 13.70 19.19 4.52
CA GLU A 641 13.73 17.76 4.22
C GLU A 641 14.31 17.51 2.83
N GLU A 642 13.81 18.21 1.82
CA GLU A 642 14.35 18.14 0.47
C GLU A 642 15.81 18.64 0.41
N ALA A 643 16.13 19.68 1.17
CA ALA A 643 17.50 20.16 1.29
C ALA A 643 18.45 19.10 1.88
N VAL A 644 18.00 18.29 2.84
CA VAL A 644 18.76 17.16 3.42
C VAL A 644 18.96 16.07 2.38
N VAL A 645 17.93 15.62 1.68
CA VAL A 645 18.02 14.60 0.62
C VAL A 645 18.98 15.03 -0.50
N LEU A 646 18.86 16.28 -0.96
CA LEU A 646 19.75 16.84 -1.98
C LEU A 646 21.20 16.97 -1.50
N ARG A 647 21.41 17.29 -0.19
CA ARG A 647 22.73 17.30 0.45
C ARG A 647 23.34 15.91 0.45
N ASP A 648 22.61 14.92 0.85
CA ASP A 648 23.10 13.56 0.97
C ASP A 648 23.45 12.99 -0.40
N ARG A 649 22.61 13.25 -1.40
CA ARG A 649 22.89 12.92 -2.81
C ARG A 649 24.11 13.65 -3.35
N MET A 650 24.27 14.93 -3.03
CA MET A 650 25.48 15.72 -3.40
C MET A 650 26.75 15.13 -2.76
N VAL A 651 26.67 14.63 -1.52
CA VAL A 651 27.80 13.97 -0.84
C VAL A 651 28.20 12.68 -1.55
N GLU A 652 27.25 11.89 -2.02
CA GLU A 652 27.53 10.68 -2.81
C GLU A 652 28.25 11.03 -4.13
N VAL A 653 27.74 11.99 -4.89
CA VAL A 653 28.36 12.43 -6.14
C VAL A 653 29.77 12.99 -5.89
N LYS A 654 29.99 13.72 -4.79
CA LYS A 654 31.32 14.21 -4.42
C LYS A 654 32.29 13.07 -4.09
N LYS A 655 31.82 11.98 -3.47
CA LYS A 655 32.65 10.76 -3.24
C LYS A 655 33.11 10.16 -4.57
N CYS A 656 32.22 10.06 -5.57
CA CYS A 656 32.56 9.60 -6.92
C CYS A 656 33.57 10.51 -7.59
N CYS A 657 33.43 11.83 -7.50
CA CYS A 657 34.42 12.80 -7.99
C CYS A 657 35.81 12.62 -7.35
N TRP A 658 35.86 12.31 -6.07
CA TRP A 658 37.10 12.10 -5.33
C TRP A 658 37.80 10.79 -5.72
N ILE A 659 37.07 9.70 -5.85
CA ILE A 659 37.55 8.41 -6.33
C ILE A 659 38.14 8.56 -7.75
N TRP A 660 37.48 9.30 -8.63
CA TRP A 660 37.95 9.59 -9.97
C TRP A 660 39.29 10.34 -9.97
N LYS A 661 39.47 11.28 -9.01
CA LYS A 661 40.71 12.04 -8.83
C LYS A 661 41.89 11.14 -8.40
N ILE A 662 41.64 10.16 -7.56
CA ILE A 662 42.65 9.17 -7.12
C ILE A 662 43.02 8.25 -8.26
N ARG A 663 42.05 7.66 -8.97
CA ARG A 663 42.31 6.76 -10.13
C ARG A 663 43.15 7.42 -11.21
N LYS A 664 42.98 8.72 -11.44
CA LYS A 664 43.75 9.46 -12.43
C LYS A 664 45.16 9.76 -11.96
N SER A 665 45.36 10.04 -10.64
CA SER A 665 46.72 10.21 -10.07
C SER A 665 47.53 8.92 -10.10
N GLU A 666 46.87 7.75 -9.94
CA GLU A 666 47.54 6.43 -10.09
C GLU A 666 47.81 6.09 -11.56
N GLY A 667 46.94 6.50 -12.47
CA GLY A 667 47.14 6.31 -13.93
C GLY A 667 48.26 7.14 -14.49
N ASP A 668 48.49 8.36 -14.01
CA ASP A 668 49.61 9.23 -14.40
C ASP A 668 50.98 8.70 -13.90
N TRP A 669 51.00 7.97 -12.76
CA TRP A 669 52.18 7.24 -12.29
C TRP A 669 52.54 6.03 -13.18
N TYR A 670 51.56 5.29 -13.68
CA TYR A 670 51.77 4.17 -14.61
C TYR A 670 52.14 4.66 -16.03
N GLY A 671 51.75 5.86 -16.41
CA GLY A 671 52.14 6.47 -17.70
C GLY A 671 53.57 6.95 -17.71
N ILE A 672 54.14 7.42 -16.58
CA ILE A 672 55.56 7.83 -16.46
C ILE A 672 56.51 6.64 -16.52
N TRP A 673 56.06 5.43 -16.07
CA TRP A 673 56.88 4.20 -16.14
C TRP A 673 56.86 3.53 -17.53
N ARG A 674 55.99 3.90 -18.45
CA ARG A 674 55.94 3.37 -19.82
C ARG A 674 56.62 4.22 -20.87
N ALA A 675 57.01 5.43 -20.55
CA ALA A 675 57.66 6.35 -21.50
C ALA A 675 59.19 6.25 -21.56
N ASP A 676 59.83 5.53 -20.63
CA ASP A 676 61.31 5.39 -20.60
C ASP A 676 61.82 3.99 -20.89
N GLY A 677 61.17 3.28 -21.84
CA GLY A 677 61.52 1.91 -22.19
C GLY A 677 61.89 1.67 -23.66
N ASP A 678 62.58 2.62 -24.32
CA ASP A 678 63.22 2.29 -25.62
C ASP A 678 64.48 3.16 -25.80
N GLY A 679 65.63 2.57 -25.56
CA GLY A 679 66.95 3.19 -25.87
C GLY A 679 68.11 2.46 -25.17
N GLY A 680 68.74 1.59 -25.88
CA GLY A 680 69.79 0.65 -25.48
C GLY A 680 71.13 1.28 -25.05
N PRO A 681 72.24 0.53 -24.89
CA PRO A 681 72.91 0.32 -23.62
C PRO A 681 74.17 1.20 -23.42
N GLY A 682 74.44 1.60 -22.19
CA GLY A 682 75.71 2.23 -21.85
C GLY A 682 75.85 2.44 -20.36
N GLY A 683 76.83 1.75 -19.79
CA GLY A 683 77.09 1.58 -18.38
C GLY A 683 77.42 2.82 -17.55
N GLY A 684 77.40 2.68 -16.25
CA GLY A 684 77.94 3.61 -15.31
C GLY A 684 77.26 3.59 -13.94
N ASP A 685 77.94 2.94 -12.99
CA ASP A 685 77.66 3.00 -11.56
C ASP A 685 77.49 4.44 -11.05
N HIS A 686 76.48 4.71 -10.28
CA HIS A 686 76.54 5.59 -9.13
C HIS A 686 75.31 5.38 -8.19
N ALA A 687 75.63 4.79 -7.05
CA ALA A 687 74.76 4.80 -5.89
C ALA A 687 74.61 6.26 -5.35
N GLY A 688 73.43 6.72 -5.22
CA GLY A 688 73.07 7.98 -4.58
C GLY A 688 71.88 7.80 -3.65
N GLU A 689 72.16 7.69 -2.36
CA GLU A 689 71.21 7.72 -1.27
C GLU A 689 70.37 9.01 -1.34
N TRP A 690 69.09 8.90 -1.31
CA TRP A 690 68.18 9.98 -0.93
C TRP A 690 67.37 9.59 0.29
N SER A 691 67.92 9.98 1.47
CA SER A 691 67.19 10.12 2.70
C SER A 691 66.45 11.45 2.70
N GLY A 692 65.15 11.37 2.62
CA GLY A 692 64.25 12.51 2.72
C GLY A 692 63.06 12.17 3.61
N GLY A 693 63.29 12.26 4.93
CA GLY A 693 62.23 12.17 5.93
C GLY A 693 61.27 13.35 5.81
N LEU A 694 60.00 13.05 5.74
CA LEU A 694 58.91 14.03 5.96
C LEU A 694 58.56 14.06 7.46
N PRO A 695 58.45 15.25 8.06
CA PRO A 695 58.12 15.37 9.49
C PRO A 695 56.65 15.11 9.75
N CYS A 696 56.38 14.26 10.73
CA CYS A 696 55.08 14.13 11.35
C CYS A 696 54.76 15.37 12.17
N GLY A 697 54.00 16.31 11.60
CA GLY A 697 53.37 17.42 12.30
C GLY A 697 51.90 17.13 12.49
N GLY A 698 51.47 16.99 13.73
CA GLY A 698 50.07 16.78 14.06
C GLY A 698 49.23 18.02 13.72
N HIS A 699 48.12 17.79 13.06
CA HIS A 699 46.95 18.66 13.11
C HIS A 699 45.69 17.82 12.98
N ASP A 700 44.81 17.97 13.92
CA ASP A 700 43.45 17.46 13.93
C ASP A 700 42.69 17.92 12.69
N SER A 701 42.41 16.99 11.80
CA SER A 701 41.46 17.16 10.71
C SER A 701 40.42 16.03 10.78
N PRO A 702 39.14 16.36 10.76
CA PRO A 702 38.06 15.37 10.90
C PRO A 702 37.98 14.36 9.77
N TYR A 703 38.89 14.41 8.79
CA TYR A 703 38.83 13.55 7.58
C TYR A 703 39.56 12.21 7.70
N PHE A 704 40.21 11.91 8.82
CA PHE A 704 40.97 10.65 8.99
C PHE A 704 40.13 9.45 9.49
N LYS A 705 38.80 9.61 9.65
CA LYS A 705 37.89 8.52 10.10
C LYS A 705 37.22 7.73 8.96
N ALA A 706 37.54 7.97 7.69
CA ALA A 706 36.79 7.43 6.56
C ALA A 706 37.53 6.35 5.74
N PHE A 707 38.56 5.70 6.22
CA PHE A 707 39.17 4.55 5.56
C PHE A 707 38.90 3.27 6.33
N ARG A 708 37.72 2.68 6.13
CA ARG A 708 37.48 1.25 6.29
C ARG A 708 36.86 0.78 4.99
N ASP A 709 37.49 -0.20 4.37
CA ASP A 709 36.84 -0.95 3.30
C ASP A 709 35.68 -1.77 3.86
N CYS A 710 34.76 -2.17 3.00
CA CYS A 710 33.59 -2.95 3.40
C CYS A 710 33.89 -4.36 3.93
N THR A 711 35.15 -4.76 4.01
CA THR A 711 35.58 -6.11 4.45
C THR A 711 36.27 -6.13 5.82
N GLY A 712 36.49 -4.98 6.43
CA GLY A 712 37.02 -4.90 7.81
C GLY A 712 38.48 -5.33 7.99
N ARG A 713 39.28 -5.47 6.94
CA ARG A 713 40.69 -5.80 7.02
C ARG A 713 41.56 -4.56 6.83
N CYS A 714 42.39 -4.27 7.82
CA CYS A 714 43.52 -3.36 7.66
C CYS A 714 44.65 -4.10 6.95
N VAL A 715 45.13 -3.60 5.81
CA VAL A 715 46.36 -4.08 5.19
C VAL A 715 47.49 -3.17 5.70
N CYS A 716 48.24 -3.63 6.72
CA CYS A 716 49.56 -3.11 7.01
C CYS A 716 50.56 -4.03 6.33
N ARG A 717 51.46 -3.48 5.52
CA ARG A 717 52.66 -4.21 5.07
C ARG A 717 53.67 -4.22 6.22
N ASP A 718 54.05 -5.41 6.62
CA ASP A 718 55.22 -5.65 7.49
C ASP A 718 56.48 -5.30 6.71
N ASP A 719 57.17 -4.24 7.13
CA ASP A 719 58.61 -4.14 7.01
C ASP A 719 59.18 -4.20 8.42
N GLY A 720 59.90 -5.29 8.66
CA GLY A 720 60.46 -5.62 9.97
C GLY A 720 61.43 -4.59 10.54
N ASP A 721 61.37 -4.54 11.84
CA ASP A 721 62.30 -3.97 12.85
C ASP A 721 61.90 -2.64 13.47
N ARG A 722 61.67 -2.79 14.76
CA ARG A 722 61.62 -1.85 15.89
C ARG A 722 60.21 -1.49 16.36
N GLY A 723 59.98 -2.03 17.57
CA GLY A 723 58.79 -1.72 18.35
C GLY A 723 58.69 -0.24 18.70
N ASP A 724 57.50 0.24 18.47
CA ASP A 724 56.84 1.28 19.24
C ASP A 724 55.34 1.19 19.02
N ASP A 725 54.63 1.19 20.13
CA ASP A 725 53.19 1.00 20.26
C ASP A 725 52.39 2.02 19.42
N CYS A 726 51.70 1.57 18.37
CA CYS A 726 50.57 2.29 17.79
C CYS A 726 49.25 1.74 18.36
N GLY A 727 48.72 2.40 19.37
CA GLY A 727 47.44 2.08 20.00
C GLY A 727 46.27 2.36 19.06
N CYS A 728 45.74 1.33 18.43
CA CYS A 728 44.40 1.37 17.84
C CYS A 728 43.34 1.12 18.92
N ILE A 729 42.58 2.14 19.27
CA ILE A 729 41.42 2.00 20.15
C ILE A 729 40.28 1.39 19.31
N THR A 730 40.09 0.08 19.43
CA THR A 730 38.85 -0.59 19.02
C THR A 730 37.94 -0.58 20.24
N SER A 731 36.80 0.08 20.13
CA SER A 731 35.68 -0.10 21.07
C SER A 731 35.05 -1.49 20.82
N ALA A 732 35.53 -2.48 21.56
CA ALA A 732 34.89 -3.76 21.74
C ALA A 732 34.22 -3.79 23.11
N ALA A 733 33.01 -4.23 23.16
CA ALA A 733 32.21 -4.39 24.37
C ALA A 733 32.95 -5.22 25.42
N TYR A 734 32.95 -4.74 26.65
CA TYR A 734 33.49 -5.38 27.83
C TYR A 734 32.75 -6.70 28.12
N LEU A 735 33.47 -7.82 28.01
CA LEU A 735 33.20 -9.03 28.77
C LEU A 735 34.40 -9.23 29.69
N GLY A 736 34.18 -8.94 30.96
CA GLY A 736 35.20 -9.06 32.01
C GLY A 736 35.62 -10.50 32.22
N LYS A 737 36.93 -10.75 32.12
CA LYS A 737 37.59 -11.94 32.69
C LYS A 737 38.25 -11.51 33.99
N THR A 738 37.69 -11.97 35.10
CA THR A 738 38.41 -12.10 36.38
C THR A 738 38.74 -13.58 36.59
N GLY A 739 40.03 -13.85 36.73
CA GLY A 739 40.53 -15.17 37.08
C GLY A 739 40.41 -15.43 38.59
N GLY A 740 39.94 -16.63 38.94
CA GLY A 740 39.92 -17.16 40.29
C GLY A 740 39.58 -18.64 40.26
N LYS A 741 40.38 -19.44 40.91
CA LYS A 741 40.40 -20.91 40.97
C LYS A 741 39.17 -21.52 41.70
N PRO A 742 38.95 -22.86 41.61
CA PRO A 742 37.67 -23.49 41.58
C PRO A 742 37.15 -23.98 42.96
N GLY A 743 35.86 -24.12 43.06
CA GLY A 743 35.21 -24.77 44.18
C GLY A 743 33.67 -24.69 44.10
N ASN A 744 33.07 -25.87 43.93
CA ASN A 744 31.70 -26.29 44.24
C ASN A 744 30.53 -25.81 43.37
N GLU A 745 30.00 -26.82 42.69
CA GLU A 745 28.61 -27.14 42.38
C GLU A 745 27.54 -26.14 42.81
N PHE A 746 26.86 -25.59 41.83
CA PHE A 746 25.41 -25.33 41.85
C PHE A 746 24.93 -25.16 40.41
N GLU A 747 24.15 -26.11 39.95
CA GLU A 747 23.33 -25.99 38.74
C GLU A 747 22.34 -24.86 38.89
N PRO A 748 22.07 -24.10 37.84
CA PRO A 748 20.77 -23.51 37.65
C PRO A 748 20.12 -24.06 36.38
N HIS A 749 19.28 -25.03 36.51
CA HIS A 749 18.17 -25.24 35.60
C HIS A 749 17.19 -24.06 35.72
N LEU A 750 17.09 -23.27 34.70
CA LEU A 750 15.86 -22.52 34.42
C LEU A 750 15.74 -22.37 32.90
N SER A 751 15.03 -23.32 32.32
CA SER A 751 14.58 -23.29 30.92
C SER A 751 13.57 -22.17 30.73
N GLY A 752 13.73 -21.39 29.65
CA GLY A 752 12.85 -20.27 29.22
C GLY A 752 11.40 -20.64 28.85
N LYS A 753 10.83 -21.69 29.47
CA LYS A 753 9.45 -22.11 29.25
C LYS A 753 8.45 -21.74 30.35
N GLN A 754 8.88 -21.09 31.43
CA GLN A 754 7.97 -20.76 32.53
C GLN A 754 7.45 -19.31 32.56
N CYS A 755 7.92 -18.41 31.72
CA CYS A 755 7.35 -17.05 31.65
C CYS A 755 6.07 -16.89 30.82
N PHE A 756 5.68 -17.90 30.03
CA PHE A 756 4.45 -17.84 29.22
C PHE A 756 3.22 -18.52 29.81
N LYS A 757 3.35 -19.18 30.97
CA LYS A 757 2.22 -19.87 31.63
C LYS A 757 1.50 -19.03 32.71
N GLY A 758 1.93 -17.82 32.99
CA GLY A 758 1.39 -16.96 34.05
C GLY A 758 0.21 -16.06 33.66
N ILE A 759 -0.12 -15.94 32.38
CA ILE A 759 -1.10 -14.95 31.90
C ILE A 759 -2.44 -15.58 31.43
N LEU A 760 -2.54 -16.90 31.38
CA LEU A 760 -3.74 -17.59 30.87
C LEU A 760 -4.53 -18.37 31.89
N GLN A 761 -4.39 -18.11 33.20
CA GLN A 761 -5.24 -18.68 34.25
C GLN A 761 -5.77 -17.62 35.24
N ARG A 762 -6.64 -16.76 34.76
CA ARG A 762 -7.72 -16.18 35.59
C ARG A 762 -9.05 -16.49 34.93
N LYS A 763 -9.50 -17.73 35.10
CA LYS A 763 -10.90 -18.08 34.94
C LYS A 763 -11.67 -17.46 36.10
N ILE A 764 -12.65 -16.63 35.72
CA ILE A 764 -13.68 -16.14 36.60
C ILE A 764 -14.52 -17.30 37.04
N VAL A 765 -14.49 -17.60 38.33
CA VAL A 765 -15.40 -18.53 38.97
C VAL A 765 -16.69 -17.81 39.29
N CYS A 766 -17.72 -17.99 38.46
CA CYS A 766 -19.09 -17.66 38.87
C CYS A 766 -19.59 -18.77 39.78
N ARG A 767 -19.78 -18.49 41.08
CA ARG A 767 -20.51 -19.33 42.01
C ARG A 767 -21.98 -19.24 41.65
N GLY A 768 -22.54 -20.37 41.24
CA GLY A 768 -23.97 -20.59 41.20
C GLY A 768 -24.54 -20.68 42.61
N GLY A 769 -25.56 -19.88 42.88
CA GLY A 769 -26.46 -20.05 44.01
C GLY A 769 -27.82 -20.44 43.46
N ALA A 770 -28.27 -21.59 43.84
CA ALA A 770 -29.59 -22.15 43.53
C ALA A 770 -30.66 -21.42 44.38
N GLY A 771 -31.85 -21.24 43.81
CA GLY A 771 -33.03 -20.94 44.63
C GLY A 771 -34.18 -20.24 43.90
N THR A 772 -35.13 -21.03 43.41
CA THR A 772 -36.60 -20.93 43.45
C THR A 772 -37.33 -19.79 42.73
N THR A 773 -38.09 -20.20 41.69
CA THR A 773 -39.51 -19.94 41.38
C THR A 773 -40.12 -18.51 41.49
N GLY A 774 -40.78 -18.13 40.41
CA GLY A 774 -41.95 -17.24 40.47
C GLY A 774 -42.07 -16.27 39.30
N SER A 775 -42.87 -16.66 38.34
CA SER A 775 -43.85 -15.92 37.54
C SER A 775 -43.83 -14.40 37.49
N ASP A 776 -44.05 -13.96 36.25
CA ASP A 776 -44.81 -12.77 35.83
C ASP A 776 -44.11 -11.41 35.71
N CYS A 777 -44.20 -10.99 34.54
CA CYS A 777 -44.16 -9.71 33.79
C CYS A 777 -42.92 -9.45 33.01
#